data_1a1c730d3758398e6d144c4f50a72a5b
#
_entry.id   1a1c730d3758398e6d144c4f50a72a5b
#
_cell.length_a   1.000
_cell.length_b   1.000
_cell.length_c   1.000
_cell.angle_alpha   90.00
_cell.angle_beta   90.00
_cell.angle_gamma   90.00
#
_symmetry.space_group_name_H-M   'P 1'
#
loop_
_entity.id
_entity.type
_entity.pdbx_description
1 polymer ?
#
loop_
_entity_poly.entity_id
_entity_poly.type
_entity_poly.pdbx_seq_one_letter_code
_entity_poly.pdbx_strand_id
1 'polypeptide(L)'
;MRACALLVAIAAASAGDAQQHAFRQVTTRDGLAQSQVRAIAHDADGFLWFGTLGGASRFDGLVFENRSVQDGLPDPLVSAIALDAAGTLWLGSGNAIVRVQGKKLIQERLPGSDRAARVLSIAASPGGDLYIGTDGSGVYHRDTKGMHILAGYPIGAPNVRAMLLLRDGSLLVGHRTGLLHCADGRCNEVQVGDTEPKLVSALAEAEDGSWWVGTLGSGLYRVAANGALLAEYDEENGLLQNNVRCLLRDDKGRLWIGSKLGLNMLEAERLRTFTVHQGLPNDNIQCAYQDREGNLWFGTDGAGALRYLGDRFVTFTLKDGLCSDLVMSITADAQGDLWLGTYDNGICRMDGMAMITTFDGLPNNTVWCGLRDRDGSLWFGTSEGLAHVVNGVVQRQRGDALLAGSRVFALHQDSSGRIWCGTREGLFSFDPGTGQFGHETGDQGPQRSVRAIMAAADDGLEMVGDDGYFTFRAGRFTRVGMDEGLSDHTALCMVRDRAQRTWVGTANGVSCLLPSGVRTIRFADDFGSNYINFLRSDEAGRIWAGTNNGLFRFDADSILADSSARQHVTMSDGLRGLEFNLNSAHAWTHGRMLFGSATGLVLFQGSVIPGIHAANPTAPGISIHGVRSFLQPSFWKDQCDSLDADGLPIGLHVGYRRHYLTFDYSATAFARPEEVRYRYRLVGLDPDWLPPTDARFASFSNLPHGQYTFEVIAATGDGPWSSPAAFSFRIDPPYWARWWFFALCAIAMVSVAYAIHRIRATRRARREKTRQLMLRSRMLQLEQQALNANMNRHFVFNALNSIQFHINRQDRATASRYLTSFAKLIRKNLDASQSDTTTLAEELERLELYLKLEHMRFKDKFRYTITVDAGVDANQVRLPAMMLQPYVENSIWHGILPMEGQGHVAITAASALEPGRVVVRIEDDGIGVEQSQRAKSGVENDHISRGIEITKGRADVLRRLELTDIRIDGPRERSQTTSERQRGTIVLIELPVQQAVTNRVEGLQTPLDDYTFDPS
;
A
#
# COMPACT_ATOMS: atom_id res chain seq x y z
N MET A 1 17.60 21.47 43.62
CA MET A 1 18.84 20.72 43.31
C MET A 1 18.75 19.20 43.51
N ARG A 2 18.05 18.69 44.55
CA ARG A 2 17.86 17.21 44.68
C ARG A 2 16.90 16.61 43.65
N ALA A 3 15.88 17.32 43.23
CA ALA A 3 14.96 16.87 42.18
C ALA A 3 15.60 16.82 40.78
N CYS A 4 16.53 17.72 40.46
CA CYS A 4 17.32 17.65 39.23
C CYS A 4 18.31 16.48 39.22
N ALA A 5 18.87 16.14 40.41
CA ALA A 5 19.79 15.00 40.50
C ALA A 5 19.04 13.65 40.39
N LEU A 6 17.79 13.56 40.88
CA LEU A 6 16.95 12.37 40.72
C LEU A 6 16.45 12.21 39.29
N LEU A 7 16.07 13.29 38.62
CA LEU A 7 15.70 13.31 37.20
C LEU A 7 16.87 12.95 36.26
N VAL A 8 18.09 13.37 36.61
CA VAL A 8 19.31 12.96 35.92
C VAL A 8 19.68 11.50 36.25
N ALA A 9 19.41 11.02 37.47
CA ALA A 9 19.62 9.61 37.82
C ALA A 9 18.59 8.68 37.20
N ILE A 10 17.31 9.08 37.11
CA ILE A 10 16.25 8.31 36.38
C ILE A 10 16.50 8.38 34.88
N ALA A 11 16.92 9.50 34.33
CA ALA A 11 17.36 9.61 32.95
C ALA A 11 18.66 8.86 32.64
N ALA A 12 19.53 8.65 33.67
CA ALA A 12 20.80 7.95 33.51
C ALA A 12 20.77 6.47 33.93
N ALA A 13 19.89 6.07 34.87
CA ALA A 13 19.78 4.69 35.32
C ALA A 13 18.68 3.87 34.59
N SER A 14 17.66 4.51 34.00
CA SER A 14 16.63 3.85 33.18
C SER A 14 16.87 3.98 31.66
N ALA A 15 17.90 4.67 31.22
CA ALA A 15 18.20 4.85 29.80
C ALA A 15 18.86 3.63 29.15
N GLY A 16 19.14 2.56 29.89
CA GLY A 16 19.88 1.41 29.36
C GLY A 16 19.04 0.17 29.00
N ASP A 17 18.00 -0.15 29.77
CA ASP A 17 17.54 -1.54 29.78
C ASP A 17 16.04 -1.80 29.49
N ALA A 18 15.22 -0.76 29.27
CA ALA A 18 13.77 -0.97 29.21
C ALA A 18 13.05 -0.18 28.08
N GLN A 19 13.65 -0.04 26.92
CA GLN A 19 13.05 0.72 25.82
C GLN A 19 12.93 -0.14 24.58
N GLN A 20 11.70 -0.31 24.04
CA GLN A 20 11.55 -1.06 22.81
C GLN A 20 11.67 -0.15 21.59
N HIS A 21 12.73 -0.35 20.83
CA HIS A 21 13.00 0.33 19.57
C HIS A 21 12.28 -0.37 18.41
N ALA A 22 11.95 0.41 17.41
CA ALA A 22 11.27 -0.13 16.25
C ALA A 22 12.28 -0.62 15.19
N PHE A 23 12.09 -1.86 14.76
CA PHE A 23 12.79 -2.48 13.65
C PHE A 23 11.75 -2.98 12.63
N ARG A 24 11.93 -2.66 11.35
CA ARG A 24 11.20 -3.30 10.28
C ARG A 24 11.92 -4.59 9.91
N GLN A 25 11.24 -5.70 10.04
CA GLN A 25 11.74 -7.01 9.68
C GLN A 25 11.36 -7.36 8.24
N VAL A 26 12.30 -7.93 7.49
CA VAL A 26 12.11 -8.40 6.12
C VAL A 26 12.54 -9.87 6.05
N THR A 27 11.62 -10.74 5.69
CA THR A 27 11.76 -12.20 5.82
C THR A 27 11.45 -12.95 4.52
N THR A 28 11.47 -14.27 4.58
CA THR A 28 11.01 -15.14 3.48
C THR A 28 9.54 -14.95 3.13
N ARG A 29 8.71 -14.41 4.05
CA ARG A 29 7.30 -14.06 3.78
C ARG A 29 7.19 -12.88 2.83
N ASP A 30 8.17 -11.99 2.88
CA ASP A 30 8.28 -10.82 2.01
C ASP A 30 8.96 -11.16 0.68
N GLY A 31 9.49 -12.39 0.55
CA GLY A 31 10.14 -12.89 -0.66
C GLY A 31 11.65 -13.04 -0.58
N LEU A 32 12.30 -12.79 0.58
CA LEU A 32 13.73 -13.04 0.77
C LEU A 32 14.05 -14.55 0.54
N ALA A 33 15.13 -14.87 -0.15
CA ALA A 33 15.48 -16.24 -0.50
C ALA A 33 15.62 -17.16 0.72
N GLN A 34 16.16 -16.62 1.84
CA GLN A 34 16.33 -17.37 3.07
C GLN A 34 16.57 -16.44 4.27
N SER A 35 16.12 -16.83 5.47
CA SER A 35 16.14 -15.97 6.67
C SER A 35 17.51 -15.77 7.32
N GLN A 36 18.56 -16.46 6.87
CA GLN A 36 19.93 -16.26 7.35
C GLN A 36 20.69 -15.35 6.39
N VAL A 37 20.85 -14.09 6.77
CA VAL A 37 21.50 -13.06 5.96
C VAL A 37 22.95 -12.89 6.40
N ARG A 38 23.90 -13.05 5.46
CA ARG A 38 25.35 -13.00 5.72
C ARG A 38 26.03 -11.73 5.24
N ALA A 39 25.50 -11.13 4.18
CA ALA A 39 26.06 -9.92 3.60
C ALA A 39 24.92 -9.02 3.07
N ILE A 40 25.14 -7.72 3.12
CA ILE A 40 24.22 -6.72 2.56
C ILE A 40 25.06 -5.68 1.83
N ALA A 41 24.68 -5.32 0.61
CA ALA A 41 25.28 -4.23 -0.15
C ALA A 41 24.25 -3.67 -1.14
N HIS A 42 24.55 -2.55 -1.81
CA HIS A 42 23.72 -2.05 -2.92
C HIS A 42 24.42 -2.26 -4.26
N ASP A 43 23.65 -2.33 -5.35
CA ASP A 43 24.17 -2.26 -6.70
C ASP A 43 24.31 -0.81 -7.20
N ALA A 44 24.77 -0.62 -8.43
CA ALA A 44 24.95 0.71 -9.04
C ALA A 44 23.62 1.47 -9.16
N ASP A 45 22.53 0.76 -9.40
CA ASP A 45 21.17 1.32 -9.54
C ASP A 45 20.51 1.63 -8.19
N GLY A 46 21.15 1.24 -7.09
CA GLY A 46 20.68 1.50 -5.73
C GLY A 46 19.81 0.41 -5.13
N PHE A 47 19.57 -0.73 -5.80
CA PHE A 47 18.89 -1.87 -5.20
C PHE A 47 19.74 -2.50 -4.10
N LEU A 48 19.11 -2.91 -3.00
CA LEU A 48 19.79 -3.68 -1.97
C LEU A 48 19.88 -5.15 -2.36
N TRP A 49 21.05 -5.72 -2.08
CA TRP A 49 21.32 -7.14 -2.24
C TRP A 49 21.60 -7.79 -0.90
N PHE A 50 20.97 -8.92 -0.68
CA PHE A 50 21.13 -9.74 0.52
C PHE A 50 21.74 -11.08 0.14
N GLY A 51 22.94 -11.36 0.65
CA GLY A 51 23.57 -12.66 0.56
C GLY A 51 23.05 -13.57 1.67
N THR A 52 22.47 -14.70 1.31
CA THR A 52 21.85 -15.64 2.23
C THR A 52 22.44 -17.04 2.11
N LEU A 53 22.03 -17.98 2.96
CA LEU A 53 22.35 -19.40 2.79
C LEU A 53 21.58 -20.08 1.64
N GLY A 54 20.59 -19.43 1.05
CA GLY A 54 19.75 -19.95 -0.03
C GLY A 54 19.91 -19.23 -1.36
N GLY A 55 20.89 -18.32 -1.48
CA GLY A 55 21.15 -17.51 -2.67
C GLY A 55 21.31 -16.03 -2.37
N ALA A 56 21.24 -15.21 -3.40
CA ALA A 56 21.24 -13.76 -3.32
C ALA A 56 19.87 -13.20 -3.66
N SER A 57 19.42 -12.19 -2.93
CA SER A 57 18.15 -11.51 -3.12
C SER A 57 18.36 -10.04 -3.42
N ARG A 58 17.87 -9.55 -4.54
CA ARG A 58 17.83 -8.14 -4.94
C ARG A 58 16.51 -7.53 -4.49
N PHE A 59 16.52 -6.35 -3.89
CA PHE A 59 15.37 -5.72 -3.25
C PHE A 59 15.26 -4.25 -3.61
N ASP A 60 14.07 -3.80 -3.96
CA ASP A 60 13.76 -2.41 -4.29
C ASP A 60 13.06 -1.61 -3.17
N GLY A 61 12.79 -2.27 -2.04
CA GLY A 61 12.02 -1.74 -0.91
C GLY A 61 10.67 -2.45 -0.70
N LEU A 62 10.11 -3.07 -1.75
CA LEU A 62 8.83 -3.79 -1.73
C LEU A 62 8.93 -5.23 -2.24
N VAL A 63 9.71 -5.47 -3.29
CA VAL A 63 9.74 -6.76 -3.99
C VAL A 63 11.15 -7.31 -4.05
N PHE A 64 11.26 -8.62 -3.87
CA PHE A 64 12.49 -9.37 -4.01
C PHE A 64 12.60 -10.07 -5.37
N GLU A 65 13.80 -10.02 -5.95
CA GLU A 65 14.21 -10.88 -7.04
C GLU A 65 15.35 -11.78 -6.56
N ASN A 66 15.12 -13.09 -6.54
CA ASN A 66 16.09 -14.05 -6.04
C ASN A 66 16.99 -14.60 -7.15
N ARG A 67 18.23 -14.90 -6.78
CA ARG A 67 19.22 -15.58 -7.60
C ARG A 67 19.73 -16.82 -6.85
N SER A 68 19.65 -17.96 -7.50
CA SER A 68 19.96 -19.28 -6.92
C SER A 68 21.04 -20.01 -7.72
N VAL A 69 21.31 -21.22 -7.34
CA VAL A 69 22.20 -22.11 -8.12
C VAL A 69 21.64 -22.37 -9.53
N GLN A 70 20.32 -22.37 -9.70
CA GLN A 70 19.68 -22.53 -11.01
C GLN A 70 19.94 -21.33 -11.93
N ASP A 71 20.15 -20.15 -11.36
CA ASP A 71 20.45 -18.91 -12.08
C ASP A 71 21.95 -18.72 -12.33
N GLY A 72 22.80 -19.64 -11.81
CA GLY A 72 24.26 -19.66 -12.07
C GLY A 72 25.13 -19.35 -10.86
N LEU A 73 24.63 -19.37 -9.62
CA LEU A 73 25.51 -19.38 -8.44
C LEU A 73 26.22 -20.71 -8.31
N PRO A 74 27.51 -20.72 -7.95
CA PRO A 74 28.25 -21.96 -7.75
C PRO A 74 27.89 -22.72 -6.47
N ASP A 75 27.41 -21.98 -5.45
CA ASP A 75 26.99 -22.50 -4.15
C ASP A 75 25.78 -21.68 -3.68
N PRO A 76 24.79 -22.25 -2.97
CA PRO A 76 23.66 -21.48 -2.47
C PRO A 76 24.08 -20.44 -1.40
N LEU A 77 25.17 -20.65 -0.67
CA LEU A 77 25.70 -19.69 0.28
C LEU A 77 26.35 -18.51 -0.44
N VAL A 78 25.82 -17.31 -0.21
CA VAL A 78 26.46 -16.04 -0.56
C VAL A 78 26.97 -15.38 0.71
N SER A 79 28.30 -15.43 0.91
CA SER A 79 28.96 -15.01 2.15
C SER A 79 29.41 -13.55 2.15
N ALA A 80 29.66 -12.99 0.97
CA ALA A 80 30.14 -11.61 0.81
C ALA A 80 29.56 -10.96 -0.44
N ILE A 81 29.38 -9.65 -0.39
CA ILE A 81 28.93 -8.83 -1.52
C ILE A 81 29.77 -7.57 -1.55
N ALA A 82 30.23 -7.14 -2.71
CA ALA A 82 30.93 -5.88 -2.88
C ALA A 82 30.59 -5.23 -4.23
N LEU A 83 30.53 -3.91 -4.26
CA LEU A 83 30.38 -3.09 -5.46
C LEU A 83 31.74 -2.50 -5.83
N ASP A 84 32.21 -2.72 -7.06
CA ASP A 84 33.46 -2.13 -7.52
C ASP A 84 33.27 -0.68 -8.02
N ALA A 85 34.37 -0.01 -8.28
CA ALA A 85 34.36 1.37 -8.76
C ALA A 85 33.73 1.54 -10.17
N ALA A 86 33.64 0.46 -10.94
CA ALA A 86 32.96 0.46 -12.24
C ALA A 86 31.44 0.25 -12.12
N GLY A 87 30.92 0.06 -10.90
CA GLY A 87 29.52 -0.22 -10.64
C GLY A 87 29.14 -1.69 -10.83
N THR A 88 30.12 -2.60 -10.89
CA THR A 88 29.86 -4.04 -10.99
C THR A 88 29.68 -4.64 -9.62
N LEU A 89 28.59 -5.37 -9.43
CA LEU A 89 28.35 -6.09 -8.18
C LEU A 89 29.02 -7.47 -8.22
N TRP A 90 29.73 -7.80 -7.16
CA TRP A 90 30.42 -9.06 -6.96
C TRP A 90 29.87 -9.82 -5.77
N LEU A 91 29.57 -11.10 -5.96
CA LEU A 91 29.10 -12.00 -4.92
C LEU A 91 30.16 -13.05 -4.63
N GLY A 92 30.44 -13.29 -3.35
CA GLY A 92 31.27 -14.43 -2.91
C GLY A 92 30.38 -15.65 -2.65
N SER A 93 30.52 -16.69 -3.46
CA SER A 93 29.72 -17.91 -3.34
C SER A 93 30.60 -19.15 -3.53
N GLY A 94 30.65 -20.00 -2.50
CA GLY A 94 31.50 -21.15 -2.49
C GLY A 94 32.99 -20.79 -2.69
N ASN A 95 33.65 -21.40 -3.67
CA ASN A 95 35.05 -21.15 -4.04
C ASN A 95 35.21 -20.24 -5.27
N ALA A 96 34.24 -19.38 -5.51
CA ALA A 96 34.25 -18.46 -6.64
C ALA A 96 33.72 -17.07 -6.24
N ILE A 97 34.14 -16.08 -6.99
CA ILE A 97 33.43 -14.81 -7.07
C ILE A 97 32.51 -14.80 -8.29
N VAL A 98 31.38 -14.19 -8.15
CA VAL A 98 30.35 -14.12 -9.19
C VAL A 98 30.08 -12.68 -9.54
N ARG A 99 30.33 -12.32 -10.78
CA ARG A 99 30.00 -11.02 -11.31
C ARG A 99 28.54 -10.97 -11.72
N VAL A 100 27.79 -10.04 -11.16
CA VAL A 100 26.39 -9.77 -11.56
C VAL A 100 26.39 -8.86 -12.78
N GLN A 101 25.80 -9.33 -13.87
CA GLN A 101 25.60 -8.54 -15.07
C GLN A 101 24.12 -8.62 -15.48
N GLY A 102 23.34 -7.74 -14.89
CA GLY A 102 21.87 -7.78 -14.97
C GLY A 102 21.32 -9.11 -14.44
N LYS A 103 20.61 -9.85 -15.29
CA LYS A 103 20.08 -11.19 -14.93
C LYS A 103 21.10 -12.32 -15.03
N LYS A 104 22.27 -12.08 -15.63
CA LYS A 104 23.31 -13.11 -15.81
C LYS A 104 24.30 -13.07 -14.67
N LEU A 105 24.69 -14.25 -14.21
CA LEU A 105 25.71 -14.50 -13.21
C LEU A 105 26.94 -15.13 -13.88
N ILE A 106 28.07 -14.42 -13.84
CA ILE A 106 29.31 -14.86 -14.48
C ILE A 106 30.27 -15.29 -13.37
N GLN A 107 30.62 -16.57 -13.34
CA GLN A 107 31.49 -17.13 -12.33
C GLN A 107 32.96 -16.93 -12.70
N GLU A 108 33.78 -16.50 -11.74
CA GLU A 108 35.23 -16.49 -11.79
C GLU A 108 35.76 -17.33 -10.61
N ARG A 109 36.34 -18.50 -10.91
CA ARG A 109 36.88 -19.39 -9.88
C ARG A 109 38.24 -18.93 -9.39
N LEU A 110 38.49 -19.12 -8.10
CA LEU A 110 39.79 -18.81 -7.50
C LEU A 110 40.88 -19.76 -8.04
N PRO A 111 42.01 -19.25 -8.55
CA PRO A 111 43.09 -20.09 -9.09
C PRO A 111 43.70 -20.97 -8.01
N GLY A 112 44.00 -22.27 -8.33
CA GLY A 112 44.69 -23.18 -7.42
C GLY A 112 43.91 -23.53 -6.16
N SER A 113 42.68 -23.15 -6.06
CA SER A 113 41.85 -23.50 -4.90
C SER A 113 41.29 -24.91 -5.07
N ASP A 114 41.75 -25.84 -4.25
CA ASP A 114 41.02 -27.07 -4.00
C ASP A 114 39.62 -26.74 -3.43
N ARG A 115 38.70 -27.72 -3.51
CA ARG A 115 37.26 -27.54 -3.11
C ARG A 115 37.01 -26.95 -1.71
N ALA A 116 38.06 -26.73 -0.89
CA ALA A 116 37.98 -26.28 0.49
C ALA A 116 38.06 -24.75 0.67
N ALA A 117 38.57 -23.97 -0.28
CA ALA A 117 38.77 -22.54 -0.10
C ALA A 117 37.47 -21.75 -0.41
N ARG A 118 36.67 -21.49 0.60
CA ARG A 118 35.47 -20.68 0.47
C ARG A 118 35.80 -19.18 0.54
N VAL A 119 35.10 -18.36 -0.24
CA VAL A 119 35.12 -16.91 -0.12
C VAL A 119 34.43 -16.53 1.17
N LEU A 120 35.07 -15.73 2.02
CA LEU A 120 34.52 -15.23 3.26
C LEU A 120 34.25 -13.71 3.23
N SER A 121 35.11 -12.97 2.52
CA SER A 121 35.03 -11.51 2.45
C SER A 121 35.49 -11.00 1.09
N ILE A 122 34.98 -9.87 0.64
CA ILE A 122 35.41 -9.18 -0.59
C ILE A 122 35.53 -7.68 -0.24
N ALA A 123 36.64 -7.06 -0.66
CA ALA A 123 36.83 -5.62 -0.61
C ALA A 123 37.18 -5.10 -2.01
N ALA A 124 36.54 -3.99 -2.41
CA ALA A 124 36.76 -3.38 -3.72
C ALA A 124 37.53 -2.07 -3.56
N SER A 125 38.56 -1.83 -4.38
CA SER A 125 39.30 -0.57 -4.37
C SER A 125 38.66 0.49 -5.28
N PRO A 126 38.88 1.78 -5.01
CA PRO A 126 38.51 2.85 -5.93
C PRO A 126 39.18 2.75 -7.30
N GLY A 127 40.29 2.06 -7.38
CA GLY A 127 41.01 1.77 -8.64
C GLY A 127 40.42 0.62 -9.47
N GLY A 128 39.40 -0.09 -8.96
CA GLY A 128 38.75 -1.22 -9.64
C GLY A 128 39.33 -2.58 -9.29
N ASP A 129 40.32 -2.66 -8.43
CA ASP A 129 40.87 -3.94 -7.95
C ASP A 129 39.98 -4.57 -6.89
N LEU A 130 39.96 -5.91 -6.83
CA LEU A 130 39.25 -6.66 -5.81
C LEU A 130 40.21 -7.46 -4.95
N TYR A 131 39.97 -7.45 -3.65
CA TYR A 131 40.61 -8.30 -2.68
C TYR A 131 39.59 -9.32 -2.18
N ILE A 132 39.94 -10.61 -2.23
CA ILE A 132 39.08 -11.74 -1.90
C ILE A 132 39.70 -12.53 -0.76
N GLY A 133 39.08 -12.48 0.39
CA GLY A 133 39.47 -13.21 1.61
C GLY A 133 38.83 -14.59 1.62
N THR A 134 39.61 -15.61 1.95
CA THR A 134 39.18 -17.02 1.88
C THR A 134 39.37 -17.76 3.20
N ASP A 135 38.67 -18.91 3.29
CA ASP A 135 38.82 -19.89 4.39
C ASP A 135 39.89 -20.92 4.01
N GLY A 136 41.13 -20.57 4.24
CA GLY A 136 42.25 -21.49 4.06
C GLY A 136 43.32 -21.12 3.02
N SER A 137 42.99 -20.26 2.03
CA SER A 137 43.96 -19.90 0.96
C SER A 137 44.45 -18.44 1.05
N GLY A 138 44.15 -17.74 2.14
CA GLY A 138 44.56 -16.34 2.34
C GLY A 138 43.77 -15.37 1.50
N VAL A 139 44.43 -14.32 1.00
CA VAL A 139 43.83 -13.22 0.20
C VAL A 139 44.25 -13.33 -1.25
N TYR A 140 43.27 -13.33 -2.16
CA TYR A 140 43.48 -13.14 -3.58
C TYR A 140 43.32 -11.68 -3.95
N HIS A 141 44.13 -11.21 -4.87
CA HIS A 141 44.06 -9.93 -5.52
C HIS A 141 43.65 -10.09 -6.97
N ARG A 142 42.60 -9.43 -7.39
CA ARG A 142 42.13 -9.38 -8.78
C ARG A 142 42.37 -7.98 -9.33
N ASP A 143 43.29 -7.87 -10.29
CA ASP A 143 43.61 -6.64 -11.00
C ASP A 143 43.39 -6.78 -12.52
N THR A 144 43.94 -5.89 -13.31
CA THR A 144 43.88 -5.94 -14.78
C THR A 144 44.65 -7.09 -15.38
N LYS A 145 45.59 -7.72 -14.64
CA LYS A 145 46.38 -8.85 -15.06
C LYS A 145 45.71 -10.19 -14.74
N GLY A 146 44.66 -10.18 -13.96
CA GLY A 146 43.91 -11.36 -13.54
C GLY A 146 43.86 -11.55 -12.03
N MET A 147 43.58 -12.77 -11.61
CA MET A 147 43.44 -13.12 -10.19
C MET A 147 44.64 -13.87 -9.70
N HIS A 148 45.33 -13.43 -8.66
CA HIS A 148 46.52 -14.02 -8.05
C HIS A 148 46.49 -13.84 -6.52
N ILE A 149 47.36 -14.57 -5.81
CA ILE A 149 47.51 -14.38 -4.34
C ILE A 149 48.12 -13.00 -4.08
N LEU A 150 47.60 -12.30 -3.05
CA LEU A 150 48.09 -10.98 -2.68
C LEU A 150 49.60 -11.00 -2.38
N ALA A 151 50.32 -10.11 -3.04
CA ALA A 151 51.76 -9.98 -2.83
C ALA A 151 52.11 -9.63 -1.38
N GLY A 152 53.12 -10.30 -0.81
CA GLY A 152 53.55 -10.08 0.58
C GLY A 152 52.60 -10.69 1.64
N TYR A 153 51.54 -11.39 1.23
CA TYR A 153 50.68 -12.07 2.20
C TYR A 153 51.40 -13.26 2.84
N PRO A 154 51.43 -13.40 4.18
CA PRO A 154 52.18 -14.45 4.85
C PRO A 154 51.53 -15.82 4.60
N ILE A 155 52.38 -16.80 4.23
CA ILE A 155 51.97 -18.20 4.07
C ILE A 155 51.61 -18.73 5.47
N GLY A 156 50.34 -19.13 5.66
CA GLY A 156 49.89 -19.70 6.92
C GLY A 156 48.91 -18.79 7.75
N ALA A 157 48.47 -17.67 7.20
CA ALA A 157 47.37 -16.87 7.78
C ALA A 157 46.00 -17.23 7.15
N PRO A 158 45.36 -18.36 7.56
CA PRO A 158 44.10 -18.82 6.98
C PRO A 158 42.89 -18.08 7.59
N ASN A 159 41.70 -18.25 6.99
CA ASN A 159 40.42 -17.78 7.50
C ASN A 159 40.32 -16.26 7.58
N VAL A 160 40.38 -15.61 6.42
CA VAL A 160 40.25 -14.15 6.28
C VAL A 160 38.77 -13.74 6.30
N ARG A 161 38.31 -13.32 7.47
CA ARG A 161 36.90 -13.00 7.69
C ARG A 161 36.54 -11.53 7.45
N ALA A 162 37.50 -10.64 7.70
CA ALA A 162 37.29 -9.20 7.56
C ALA A 162 38.42 -8.60 6.72
N MET A 163 38.06 -7.77 5.80
CA MET A 163 38.97 -6.91 5.05
C MET A 163 38.38 -5.52 4.98
N LEU A 164 39.22 -4.52 5.14
CA LEU A 164 38.84 -3.12 5.06
C LEU A 164 39.87 -2.35 4.26
N LEU A 165 39.43 -1.74 3.18
CA LEU A 165 40.26 -0.78 2.48
C LEU A 165 40.20 0.56 3.21
N LEU A 166 41.34 1.08 3.60
CA LEU A 166 41.46 2.36 4.30
C LEU A 166 41.41 3.54 3.30
N ARG A 167 41.17 4.72 3.83
CA ARG A 167 41.10 5.97 3.02
C ARG A 167 42.43 6.31 2.32
N ASP A 168 43.56 5.87 2.89
CA ASP A 168 44.89 6.02 2.27
C ASP A 168 45.19 5.01 1.15
N GLY A 169 44.27 4.08 0.90
CA GLY A 169 44.40 3.03 -0.13
C GLY A 169 45.09 1.74 0.36
N SER A 170 45.52 1.69 1.62
CA SER A 170 46.08 0.46 2.21
C SER A 170 44.96 -0.50 2.66
N LEU A 171 45.29 -1.78 2.82
CA LEU A 171 44.34 -2.83 3.14
C LEU A 171 44.60 -3.38 4.55
N LEU A 172 43.59 -3.38 5.40
CA LEU A 172 43.58 -4.16 6.63
C LEU A 172 42.98 -5.54 6.38
N VAL A 173 43.63 -6.56 6.90
CA VAL A 173 43.19 -7.94 6.75
C VAL A 173 43.11 -8.61 8.12
N GLY A 174 41.89 -8.92 8.53
CA GLY A 174 41.59 -9.67 9.75
C GLY A 174 41.53 -11.15 9.49
N HIS A 175 42.34 -11.91 10.17
CA HIS A 175 42.44 -13.36 10.01
C HIS A 175 42.37 -14.11 11.36
N ARG A 176 42.54 -15.44 11.32
CA ARG A 176 42.34 -16.29 12.51
C ARG A 176 43.27 -15.95 13.67
N THR A 177 44.48 -15.50 13.40
CA THR A 177 45.51 -15.29 14.43
C THR A 177 45.92 -13.82 14.65
N GLY A 178 45.26 -12.86 13.96
CA GLY A 178 45.60 -11.44 14.14
C GLY A 178 45.11 -10.52 13.03
N LEU A 179 45.77 -9.38 12.95
CA LEU A 179 45.49 -8.28 12.01
C LEU A 179 46.77 -8.02 11.20
N LEU A 180 46.58 -7.90 9.88
CA LEU A 180 47.65 -7.45 8.98
C LEU A 180 47.30 -6.10 8.38
N HIS A 181 48.30 -5.23 8.26
CA HIS A 181 48.24 -4.01 7.47
C HIS A 181 49.10 -4.18 6.21
N CYS A 182 48.41 -4.14 5.07
CA CYS A 182 49.03 -4.38 3.76
C CYS A 182 49.08 -3.06 2.98
N ALA A 183 50.29 -2.57 2.70
CA ALA A 183 50.58 -1.39 1.91
C ALA A 183 51.86 -1.64 1.04
N ASP A 184 51.89 -1.08 -0.15
CA ASP A 184 53.08 -1.10 -1.05
C ASP A 184 53.61 -2.55 -1.31
N GLY A 185 52.71 -3.52 -1.43
CA GLY A 185 53.07 -4.92 -1.67
C GLY A 185 53.68 -5.68 -0.49
N ARG A 186 53.56 -5.12 0.72
CA ARG A 186 54.01 -5.74 2.00
C ARG A 186 52.85 -5.81 2.97
N CYS A 187 52.72 -6.91 3.70
CA CYS A 187 51.77 -7.09 4.77
C CYS A 187 52.54 -7.23 6.10
N ASN A 188 52.32 -6.31 7.01
CA ASN A 188 52.93 -6.28 8.33
C ASN A 188 51.85 -6.66 9.36
N GLU A 189 52.25 -7.43 10.36
CA GLU A 189 51.40 -7.77 11.50
C GLU A 189 51.20 -6.55 12.42
N VAL A 190 49.95 -6.34 12.85
CA VAL A 190 49.57 -5.30 13.78
C VAL A 190 49.13 -5.96 15.08
N GLN A 191 49.77 -5.58 16.19
CA GLN A 191 49.38 -6.10 17.49
C GLN A 191 48.00 -5.54 17.90
N VAL A 192 47.11 -6.39 18.35
CA VAL A 192 45.78 -6.05 18.83
C VAL A 192 45.68 -6.43 20.30
N GLY A 193 45.77 -5.45 21.21
CA GLY A 193 45.71 -5.67 22.66
C GLY A 193 46.99 -6.36 23.20
N ASP A 194 46.79 -7.43 23.97
CA ASP A 194 47.85 -8.28 24.51
C ASP A 194 48.58 -9.14 23.43
N THR A 195 49.54 -9.94 23.82
CA THR A 195 50.33 -10.77 22.90
C THR A 195 49.62 -12.03 22.44
N GLU A 196 48.41 -12.33 22.91
CA GLU A 196 47.70 -13.53 22.52
C GLU A 196 47.09 -13.43 21.09
N PRO A 197 47.13 -14.47 20.28
CA PRO A 197 46.52 -14.45 18.96
C PRO A 197 45.01 -14.28 19.05
N LYS A 198 44.46 -13.28 18.33
CA LYS A 198 43.05 -12.98 18.34
C LYS A 198 42.43 -13.21 16.95
N LEU A 199 41.30 -13.94 16.88
CA LEU A 199 40.55 -14.08 15.67
C LEU A 199 39.82 -12.78 15.33
N VAL A 200 40.29 -12.03 14.36
CA VAL A 200 39.70 -10.79 13.89
C VAL A 200 38.55 -11.11 12.94
N SER A 201 37.36 -10.65 13.26
CA SER A 201 36.11 -10.95 12.57
C SER A 201 35.47 -9.76 11.89
N ALA A 202 35.78 -8.56 12.33
CA ALA A 202 35.17 -7.32 11.80
C ALA A 202 36.13 -6.15 11.93
N LEU A 203 36.09 -5.24 10.97
CA LEU A 203 36.94 -4.05 10.91
C LEU A 203 36.11 -2.82 10.54
N ALA A 204 36.45 -1.66 11.13
CA ALA A 204 35.90 -0.37 10.70
C ALA A 204 36.93 0.73 10.93
N GLU A 205 36.95 1.78 10.09
CA GLU A 205 37.84 2.94 10.21
C GLU A 205 37.12 4.07 10.97
N ALA A 206 37.73 4.61 11.98
CA ALA A 206 37.24 5.76 12.70
C ALA A 206 37.55 7.06 11.94
N GLU A 207 36.95 8.19 12.41
CA GLU A 207 37.07 9.48 11.72
C GLU A 207 38.49 10.03 11.81
N ASP A 208 39.18 9.77 12.91
CA ASP A 208 40.55 10.16 13.20
C ASP A 208 41.63 9.26 12.55
N GLY A 209 41.19 8.29 11.72
CA GLY A 209 42.09 7.34 11.07
C GLY A 209 42.51 6.16 11.97
N SER A 210 42.02 6.06 13.21
CA SER A 210 42.20 4.85 14.03
C SER A 210 41.28 3.71 13.54
N TRP A 211 41.56 2.50 13.95
CA TRP A 211 40.88 1.31 13.50
C TRP A 211 40.11 0.64 14.63
N TRP A 212 38.86 0.30 14.36
CA TRP A 212 38.06 -0.56 15.21
C TRP A 212 38.25 -2.01 14.76
N VAL A 213 38.64 -2.85 15.70
CA VAL A 213 38.98 -4.27 15.47
C VAL A 213 38.10 -5.14 16.36
N GLY A 214 37.13 -5.78 15.75
CA GLY A 214 36.25 -6.74 16.41
C GLY A 214 36.81 -8.16 16.33
N THR A 215 36.74 -8.88 17.45
CA THR A 215 37.29 -10.23 17.57
C THR A 215 36.22 -11.25 17.95
N LEU A 216 36.50 -12.53 17.71
CA LEU A 216 35.69 -13.61 18.27
C LEU A 216 36.36 -14.14 19.53
N GLY A 217 35.80 -13.75 20.68
CA GLY A 217 36.20 -14.20 22.01
C GLY A 217 36.94 -13.20 22.86
N SER A 218 37.48 -12.06 22.29
CA SER A 218 38.26 -11.09 23.03
C SER A 218 37.70 -9.67 22.98
N GLY A 219 36.48 -9.46 22.49
CA GLY A 219 35.84 -8.13 22.46
C GLY A 219 36.22 -7.25 21.30
N LEU A 220 36.18 -5.93 21.50
CA LEU A 220 36.41 -4.86 20.56
C LEU A 220 37.59 -4.01 20.97
N TYR A 221 38.49 -3.76 20.05
CA TYR A 221 39.68 -2.93 20.24
C TYR A 221 39.65 -1.70 19.36
N ARG A 222 40.15 -0.57 19.88
CA ARG A 222 40.47 0.61 19.07
C ARG A 222 41.99 0.74 19.00
N VAL A 223 42.53 0.70 17.79
CA VAL A 223 43.95 0.68 17.52
C VAL A 223 44.33 1.90 16.68
N ALA A 224 45.34 2.62 17.03
CA ALA A 224 45.88 3.74 16.24
C ALA A 224 46.58 3.19 14.99
N ALA A 225 46.77 4.02 13.94
CA ALA A 225 47.49 3.65 12.73
C ALA A 225 48.95 3.18 12.96
N ASN A 226 49.55 3.58 14.06
CA ASN A 226 50.88 3.12 14.48
C ASN A 226 50.86 1.81 15.29
N GLY A 227 49.70 1.19 15.47
CA GLY A 227 49.54 -0.07 16.22
C GLY A 227 49.29 0.11 17.72
N ALA A 228 49.26 1.36 18.26
CA ALA A 228 49.02 1.60 19.69
C ALA A 228 47.56 1.31 20.06
N LEU A 229 47.34 0.61 21.16
CA LEU A 229 46.02 0.39 21.72
C LEU A 229 45.45 1.69 22.30
N LEU A 230 44.28 2.12 21.86
CA LEU A 230 43.61 3.32 22.31
C LEU A 230 42.47 3.02 23.28
N ALA A 231 41.71 1.96 23.04
CA ALA A 231 40.60 1.51 23.89
C ALA A 231 40.30 0.02 23.68
N GLU A 232 39.74 -0.57 24.73
CA GLU A 232 39.28 -1.97 24.74
C GLU A 232 37.90 -2.04 25.38
N TYR A 233 37.01 -2.79 24.75
CA TYR A 233 35.66 -3.05 25.23
C TYR A 233 35.38 -4.56 25.23
N ASP A 234 34.87 -5.05 26.35
CA ASP A 234 34.50 -6.44 26.59
C ASP A 234 33.19 -6.54 27.37
N GLU A 235 32.80 -7.78 27.77
CA GLU A 235 31.58 -8.00 28.55
C GLU A 235 31.63 -7.33 29.92
N GLU A 236 32.79 -7.12 30.52
CA GLU A 236 32.94 -6.47 31.85
C GLU A 236 32.70 -4.96 31.78
N ASN A 237 32.94 -4.34 30.60
CA ASN A 237 32.78 -2.90 30.40
C ASN A 237 31.65 -2.54 29.42
N GLY A 238 30.70 -3.47 29.19
CA GLY A 238 29.41 -3.16 28.64
C GLY A 238 29.11 -3.72 27.26
N LEU A 239 30.00 -4.52 26.65
CA LEU A 239 29.61 -5.31 25.45
C LEU A 239 28.63 -6.43 25.84
N LEU A 240 27.67 -6.68 25.00
CA LEU A 240 26.77 -7.83 25.15
C LEU A 240 27.48 -9.17 25.06
N GLN A 241 28.54 -9.23 24.26
CA GLN A 241 29.31 -10.44 24.06
C GLN A 241 30.71 -10.12 23.48
N ASN A 242 31.75 -10.83 23.93
CA ASN A 242 33.11 -10.70 23.42
C ASN A 242 33.25 -11.27 21.96
N ASN A 243 32.23 -11.93 21.40
CA ASN A 243 32.20 -12.38 20.03
C ASN A 243 31.60 -11.30 19.12
N VAL A 244 32.41 -10.35 18.69
CA VAL A 244 32.03 -9.33 17.71
C VAL A 244 31.98 -9.95 16.32
N ARG A 245 30.86 -9.84 15.60
CA ARG A 245 30.67 -10.44 14.26
C ARG A 245 30.72 -9.43 13.14
N CYS A 246 30.17 -8.25 13.36
CA CYS A 246 30.18 -7.17 12.39
C CYS A 246 30.36 -5.83 13.09
N LEU A 247 30.95 -4.89 12.36
CA LEU A 247 31.10 -3.50 12.73
C LEU A 247 30.59 -2.62 11.61
N LEU A 248 29.88 -1.56 11.97
CA LEU A 248 29.44 -0.54 11.04
C LEU A 248 29.58 0.83 11.71
N ARG A 249 30.35 1.72 11.10
CA ARG A 249 30.32 3.14 11.44
C ARG A 249 29.31 3.83 10.55
N ASP A 250 28.30 4.44 11.15
CA ASP A 250 27.26 5.15 10.41
C ASP A 250 27.69 6.60 10.06
N ASP A 251 26.88 7.28 9.25
CA ASP A 251 27.10 8.66 8.80
C ASP A 251 27.05 9.70 9.95
N LYS A 252 26.50 9.30 11.11
CA LYS A 252 26.46 10.11 12.33
C LYS A 252 27.69 9.89 13.22
N GLY A 253 28.61 9.04 12.79
CA GLY A 253 29.83 8.71 13.53
C GLY A 253 29.65 7.67 14.63
N ARG A 254 28.45 7.07 14.79
CA ARG A 254 28.18 6.02 15.77
C ARG A 254 28.74 4.70 15.28
N LEU A 255 29.28 3.90 16.17
CA LEU A 255 29.76 2.54 15.85
C LEU A 255 28.72 1.52 16.32
N TRP A 256 28.22 0.74 15.36
CA TRP A 256 27.33 -0.37 15.59
C TRP A 256 28.12 -1.67 15.63
N ILE A 257 27.88 -2.48 16.68
CA ILE A 257 28.64 -3.69 16.98
C ILE A 257 27.65 -4.85 17.07
N GLY A 258 27.71 -5.77 16.12
CA GLY A 258 26.81 -6.93 16.07
C GLY A 258 27.48 -8.16 16.72
N SER A 259 26.69 -8.87 17.52
CA SER A 259 27.06 -10.11 18.21
C SER A 259 25.98 -11.20 18.07
N LYS A 260 26.12 -12.34 18.76
CA LYS A 260 25.05 -13.34 18.89
C LYS A 260 23.95 -12.96 19.88
N LEU A 261 24.25 -12.05 20.78
CA LEU A 261 23.34 -11.62 21.87
C LEU A 261 22.71 -10.26 21.64
N GLY A 262 22.85 -9.69 20.42
CA GLY A 262 22.25 -8.43 20.03
C GLY A 262 23.23 -7.46 19.39
N LEU A 263 22.85 -6.18 19.48
CA LEU A 263 23.63 -5.05 18.99
C LEU A 263 24.08 -4.19 20.18
N ASN A 264 25.31 -3.72 20.13
CA ASN A 264 25.75 -2.54 20.86
C ASN A 264 25.88 -1.35 19.88
N MET A 265 25.59 -0.16 20.36
CA MET A 265 25.87 1.11 19.67
C MET A 265 26.77 1.96 20.56
N LEU A 266 27.95 2.29 20.06
CA LEU A 266 28.91 3.16 20.76
C LEU A 266 28.79 4.58 20.22
N GLU A 267 28.44 5.52 21.10
CA GLU A 267 28.31 6.95 20.78
C GLU A 267 28.93 7.74 21.93
N ALA A 268 29.89 8.61 21.64
CA ALA A 268 30.58 9.44 22.64
C ALA A 268 31.02 8.65 23.91
N GLU A 269 31.65 7.48 23.70
CA GLU A 269 32.14 6.55 24.72
C GLU A 269 31.05 5.88 25.57
N ARG A 270 29.80 6.00 25.20
CA ARG A 270 28.68 5.31 25.86
C ARG A 270 28.19 4.16 24.98
N LEU A 271 28.10 2.99 25.58
CA LEU A 271 27.49 1.81 24.96
C LEU A 271 25.99 1.78 25.28
N ARG A 272 25.19 1.64 24.24
CA ARG A 272 23.76 1.30 24.33
C ARG A 272 23.56 -0.10 23.77
N THR A 273 22.64 -0.84 24.37
CA THR A 273 22.35 -2.22 24.00
C THR A 273 21.00 -2.37 23.32
N PHE A 274 20.90 -3.28 22.35
CA PHE A 274 19.66 -3.65 21.67
C PHE A 274 19.59 -5.16 21.60
N THR A 275 18.63 -5.71 22.30
CA THR A 275 18.32 -7.16 22.32
C THR A 275 16.84 -7.37 22.00
N VAL A 276 16.38 -8.61 22.05
CA VAL A 276 14.93 -8.91 21.92
C VAL A 276 14.11 -8.18 23.00
N HIS A 277 14.70 -7.88 24.15
CA HIS A 277 14.04 -7.10 25.18
C HIS A 277 13.89 -5.62 24.79
N GLN A 278 14.82 -5.07 24.01
CA GLN A 278 14.74 -3.71 23.47
C GLN A 278 14.10 -3.67 22.06
N GLY A 279 13.37 -4.69 21.67
CA GLY A 279 12.58 -4.70 20.42
C GLY A 279 13.27 -5.28 19.20
N LEU A 280 14.48 -5.81 19.33
CA LEU A 280 15.17 -6.51 18.25
C LEU A 280 14.42 -7.83 17.94
N PRO A 281 14.04 -8.13 16.72
CA PRO A 281 13.34 -9.38 16.39
C PRO A 281 14.19 -10.65 16.58
N ASN A 282 15.52 -10.53 16.54
CA ASN A 282 16.46 -11.63 16.75
C ASN A 282 17.83 -11.08 17.17
N ASP A 283 18.41 -11.65 18.23
CA ASP A 283 19.69 -11.19 18.80
C ASP A 283 20.91 -11.62 17.97
N ASN A 284 20.79 -12.64 17.12
CA ASN A 284 21.93 -13.21 16.41
C ASN A 284 22.27 -12.41 15.13
N ILE A 285 23.05 -11.35 15.28
CA ILE A 285 23.42 -10.43 14.19
C ILE A 285 24.64 -10.98 13.45
N GLN A 286 24.59 -10.95 12.12
CA GLN A 286 25.64 -11.48 11.23
C GLN A 286 26.38 -10.39 10.46
N CYS A 287 25.66 -9.39 9.97
CA CYS A 287 26.20 -8.27 9.20
C CYS A 287 25.42 -6.99 9.46
N ALA A 288 26.03 -5.88 9.15
CA ALA A 288 25.45 -4.53 9.27
C ALA A 288 25.81 -3.74 8.02
N TYR A 289 24.89 -2.89 7.56
CA TYR A 289 25.05 -2.08 6.37
C TYR A 289 24.24 -0.79 6.46
N GLN A 290 24.79 0.32 5.94
CA GLN A 290 24.06 1.57 5.76
C GLN A 290 23.78 1.80 4.28
N ASP A 291 22.50 1.99 3.93
CA ASP A 291 22.10 2.25 2.54
C ASP A 291 22.29 3.73 2.14
N ARG A 292 22.03 4.05 0.87
CA ARG A 292 22.20 5.42 0.33
C ARG A 292 21.24 6.45 0.91
N GLU A 293 20.12 6.01 1.49
CA GLU A 293 19.17 6.86 2.21
C GLU A 293 19.55 7.08 3.66
N GLY A 294 20.65 6.44 4.14
CA GLY A 294 21.11 6.48 5.53
C GLY A 294 20.42 5.48 6.45
N ASN A 295 19.54 4.58 5.92
CA ASN A 295 18.93 3.55 6.74
C ASN A 295 19.96 2.50 7.16
N LEU A 296 19.84 2.03 8.40
CA LEU A 296 20.70 0.98 8.94
C LEU A 296 20.02 -0.38 8.80
N TRP A 297 20.74 -1.30 8.22
CA TRP A 297 20.29 -2.67 7.97
C TRP A 297 21.15 -3.67 8.72
N PHE A 298 20.52 -4.64 9.36
CA PHE A 298 21.19 -5.70 10.09
C PHE A 298 20.72 -7.08 9.57
N GLY A 299 21.66 -7.88 9.07
CA GLY A 299 21.37 -9.25 8.70
C GLY A 299 21.43 -10.15 9.91
N THR A 300 20.45 -11.05 10.06
CA THR A 300 20.36 -11.96 11.21
C THR A 300 20.54 -13.43 10.81
N ASP A 301 20.73 -14.28 11.80
CA ASP A 301 20.77 -15.73 11.67
C ASP A 301 19.39 -16.34 12.00
N GLY A 302 18.41 -16.12 11.11
CA GLY A 302 17.08 -16.75 11.22
C GLY A 302 15.89 -15.82 11.19
N ALA A 303 16.04 -14.48 11.39
CA ALA A 303 14.94 -13.51 11.30
C ALA A 303 14.99 -12.64 10.03
N GLY A 304 15.81 -12.97 9.04
CA GLY A 304 15.97 -12.16 7.84
C GLY A 304 16.80 -10.92 8.05
N ALA A 305 16.45 -9.85 7.37
CA ALA A 305 17.07 -8.53 7.52
C ALA A 305 16.21 -7.60 8.36
N LEU A 306 16.85 -6.77 9.17
CA LEU A 306 16.22 -5.81 10.06
C LEU A 306 16.64 -4.41 9.63
N ARG A 307 15.68 -3.52 9.42
CA ARG A 307 15.94 -2.08 9.25
C ARG A 307 15.64 -1.37 10.54
N TYR A 308 16.60 -0.64 11.07
CA TYR A 308 16.42 0.20 12.25
C TYR A 308 15.64 1.46 11.88
N LEU A 309 14.55 1.73 12.59
CA LEU A 309 13.67 2.86 12.34
C LEU A 309 14.00 4.11 13.18
N GLY A 310 15.08 4.04 13.96
CA GLY A 310 15.57 5.14 14.78
C GLY A 310 14.95 5.18 16.17
N ASP A 311 15.36 6.19 16.94
CA ASP A 311 14.95 6.44 18.34
C ASP A 311 13.81 7.47 18.45
N ARG A 312 13.22 7.90 17.34
CA ARG A 312 12.22 8.99 17.34
C ARG A 312 10.99 8.62 18.15
N PHE A 313 10.57 7.36 18.00
CA PHE A 313 9.47 6.77 18.74
C PHE A 313 9.98 5.56 19.50
N VAL A 314 9.75 5.54 20.80
CA VAL A 314 10.08 4.43 21.70
C VAL A 314 8.80 3.97 22.35
N THR A 315 8.56 2.66 22.37
CA THR A 315 7.36 2.09 22.99
C THR A 315 7.74 1.39 24.29
N PHE A 316 7.03 1.71 25.36
CA PHE A 316 7.09 1.00 26.64
C PHE A 316 5.93 0.04 26.74
N THR A 317 6.19 -1.16 27.22
CA THR A 317 5.20 -2.24 27.37
C THR A 317 5.29 -2.86 28.77
N LEU A 318 4.41 -3.81 29.06
CA LEU A 318 4.50 -4.64 30.26
C LEU A 318 5.89 -5.27 30.47
N LYS A 319 6.58 -5.62 29.38
CA LYS A 319 7.95 -6.18 29.44
C LYS A 319 8.98 -5.17 29.93
N ASP A 320 8.70 -3.91 29.74
CA ASP A 320 9.55 -2.79 30.15
C ASP A 320 9.19 -2.27 31.56
N GLY A 321 8.31 -2.97 32.28
CA GLY A 321 7.86 -2.61 33.61
C GLY A 321 6.63 -1.70 33.66
N LEU A 322 5.98 -1.47 32.52
CA LEU A 322 4.71 -0.76 32.49
C LEU A 322 3.64 -1.63 33.15
N CYS A 323 2.69 -1.04 33.83
CA CYS A 323 1.63 -1.78 34.50
C CYS A 323 0.54 -2.34 33.56
N SER A 324 0.40 -1.79 32.39
CA SER A 324 -0.51 -2.25 31.33
C SER A 324 -0.06 -1.71 29.97
N ASP A 325 -0.29 -2.49 28.92
CA ASP A 325 -0.10 -2.03 27.54
C ASP A 325 -1.21 -1.07 27.09
N LEU A 326 -2.36 -1.07 27.78
CA LEU A 326 -3.52 -0.25 27.43
C LEU A 326 -3.61 1.00 28.30
N VAL A 327 -2.80 2.00 27.97
CA VAL A 327 -2.78 3.30 28.68
C VAL A 327 -3.85 4.22 28.10
N MET A 328 -4.84 4.59 28.93
CA MET A 328 -5.99 5.40 28.54
C MET A 328 -5.86 6.86 28.95
N SER A 329 -5.07 7.17 29.96
CA SER A 329 -4.80 8.56 30.38
C SER A 329 -3.41 8.73 30.93
N ILE A 330 -2.85 9.94 30.79
CA ILE A 330 -1.51 10.32 31.24
C ILE A 330 -1.61 11.65 31.98
N THR A 331 -1.26 11.68 33.24
CA THR A 331 -1.37 12.88 34.10
C THR A 331 -0.07 13.10 34.89
N ALA A 332 0.43 14.31 34.92
CA ALA A 332 1.58 14.64 35.73
C ALA A 332 1.16 15.15 37.11
N ASP A 333 1.80 14.69 38.19
CA ASP A 333 1.63 15.25 39.53
C ASP A 333 2.38 16.57 39.73
N ALA A 334 2.37 17.08 40.95
CA ALA A 334 3.05 18.33 41.31
C ALA A 334 4.59 18.24 41.24
N GLN A 335 5.15 17.05 41.35
CA GLN A 335 6.58 16.76 41.25
C GLN A 335 7.03 16.55 39.81
N GLY A 336 6.09 16.38 38.90
CA GLY A 336 6.32 16.07 37.47
C GLY A 336 6.38 14.57 37.21
N ASP A 337 6.09 13.72 38.18
CA ASP A 337 5.97 12.28 38.00
C ASP A 337 4.73 11.96 37.23
N LEU A 338 4.83 11.02 36.30
CA LEU A 338 3.73 10.64 35.41
C LEU A 338 2.92 9.50 35.99
N TRP A 339 1.62 9.72 36.09
CA TRP A 339 0.60 8.75 36.47
C TRP A 339 -0.19 8.33 35.25
N LEU A 340 -0.30 7.02 35.07
CA LEU A 340 -0.95 6.37 33.94
C LEU A 340 -2.24 5.72 34.42
N GLY A 341 -3.35 6.13 33.82
CA GLY A 341 -4.61 5.40 33.96
C GLY A 341 -4.73 4.37 32.86
N THR A 342 -5.07 3.14 33.24
CA THR A 342 -5.09 2.00 32.32
C THR A 342 -6.51 1.47 32.11
N TYR A 343 -6.68 0.60 31.12
CA TYR A 343 -7.97 -0.02 30.82
C TYR A 343 -8.31 -1.16 31.79
N ASP A 344 -7.30 -1.85 32.33
CA ASP A 344 -7.44 -3.13 33.02
C ASP A 344 -6.79 -3.21 34.42
N ASN A 345 -5.77 -2.39 34.69
CA ASN A 345 -4.93 -2.50 35.88
C ASN A 345 -4.93 -1.24 36.76
N GLY A 346 -5.95 -0.39 36.66
CA GLY A 346 -6.11 0.80 37.50
C GLY A 346 -5.12 1.93 37.14
N ILE A 347 -4.50 2.49 38.16
CA ILE A 347 -3.59 3.64 38.03
C ILE A 347 -2.20 3.21 38.43
N CYS A 348 -1.20 3.60 37.69
CA CYS A 348 0.18 3.38 38.11
C CYS A 348 1.06 4.61 37.82
N ARG A 349 2.15 4.72 38.60
CA ARG A 349 3.21 5.67 38.32
C ARG A 349 4.14 5.07 37.25
N MET A 350 4.60 5.88 36.33
CA MET A 350 5.38 5.42 35.16
C MET A 350 6.68 4.68 35.55
N ASP A 351 7.24 4.94 36.70
CA ASP A 351 8.42 4.24 37.25
C ASP A 351 8.11 2.83 37.79
N GLY A 352 6.86 2.43 37.81
CA GLY A 352 6.39 1.13 38.35
C GLY A 352 6.39 1.06 39.91
N MET A 353 6.76 2.12 40.62
CA MET A 353 6.86 2.11 42.08
C MET A 353 5.52 2.22 42.81
N ALA A 354 4.47 2.65 42.16
CA ALA A 354 3.14 2.76 42.75
C ALA A 354 2.07 2.23 41.79
N MET A 355 1.19 1.40 42.30
CA MET A 355 0.01 0.90 41.58
C MET A 355 -1.21 0.98 42.49
N ILE A 356 -2.32 1.47 41.98
CA ILE A 356 -3.57 1.67 42.70
C ILE A 356 -4.69 0.96 41.92
N THR A 357 -5.36 0.03 42.56
CA THR A 357 -6.41 -0.79 41.98
C THR A 357 -7.70 -0.73 42.80
N THR A 358 -8.70 -1.49 42.42
CA THR A 358 -9.94 -1.66 43.22
C THR A 358 -9.67 -2.22 44.61
N PHE A 359 -8.58 -2.95 44.83
CA PHE A 359 -8.16 -3.42 46.15
C PHE A 359 -7.70 -2.26 47.04
N ASP A 360 -7.19 -1.17 46.46
CA ASP A 360 -6.75 0.03 47.16
C ASP A 360 -7.87 1.08 47.28
N GLY A 361 -9.08 0.75 46.84
CA GLY A 361 -10.26 1.61 46.92
C GLY A 361 -10.62 2.37 45.64
N LEU A 362 -9.95 2.10 44.52
CA LEU A 362 -10.34 2.64 43.23
C LEU A 362 -11.73 2.10 42.82
N PRO A 363 -12.65 2.96 42.31
CA PRO A 363 -14.00 2.51 41.95
C PRO A 363 -14.00 1.40 40.90
N ASN A 364 -13.11 1.51 39.90
CA ASN A 364 -12.96 0.53 38.83
C ASN A 364 -11.54 0.59 38.26
N ASN A 365 -10.99 -0.55 37.81
CA ASN A 365 -9.64 -0.61 37.24
C ASN A 365 -9.54 -0.01 35.83
N THR A 366 -10.65 0.29 35.16
CA THR A 366 -10.65 1.01 33.87
C THR A 366 -10.69 2.52 34.14
N VAL A 367 -9.58 3.21 33.85
CA VAL A 367 -9.38 4.62 34.14
C VAL A 367 -9.26 5.43 32.85
N TRP A 368 -10.23 6.27 32.58
CA TRP A 368 -10.38 6.99 31.31
C TRP A 368 -9.67 8.34 31.26
N CYS A 369 -9.58 9.03 32.37
CA CYS A 369 -8.99 10.36 32.44
C CYS A 369 -8.36 10.64 33.79
N GLY A 370 -7.43 11.57 33.83
CA GLY A 370 -6.80 12.06 35.06
C GLY A 370 -6.71 13.61 35.05
N LEU A 371 -6.81 14.20 36.23
CA LEU A 371 -6.72 15.63 36.47
C LEU A 371 -5.83 15.88 37.69
N ARG A 372 -4.89 16.81 37.58
CA ARG A 372 -4.16 17.35 38.71
C ARG A 372 -4.95 18.53 39.28
N ASP A 373 -5.31 18.44 40.58
CA ASP A 373 -5.90 19.52 41.33
C ASP A 373 -4.85 20.62 41.65
N ARG A 374 -5.32 21.80 41.93
CA ARG A 374 -4.46 22.93 42.36
C ARG A 374 -3.71 22.67 43.64
N ASP A 375 -4.26 21.88 44.55
CA ASP A 375 -3.58 21.46 45.80
C ASP A 375 -2.48 20.40 45.56
N GLY A 376 -2.33 19.92 44.33
CA GLY A 376 -1.36 18.89 43.93
C GLY A 376 -1.85 17.47 44.02
N SER A 377 -3.07 17.24 44.54
CA SER A 377 -3.71 15.93 44.51
C SER A 377 -4.18 15.54 43.10
N LEU A 378 -4.53 14.29 42.87
CA LEU A 378 -4.95 13.76 41.58
C LEU A 378 -6.38 13.25 41.63
N TRP A 379 -7.11 13.57 40.58
CA TRP A 379 -8.45 13.01 40.34
C TRP A 379 -8.42 12.11 39.13
N PHE A 380 -9.09 10.97 39.24
CA PHE A 380 -9.20 10.01 38.12
C PHE A 380 -10.64 9.62 37.88
N GLY A 381 -11.04 9.70 36.61
CA GLY A 381 -12.32 9.22 36.12
C GLY A 381 -12.23 7.76 35.73
N THR A 382 -13.10 6.93 36.34
CA THR A 382 -13.13 5.49 36.07
C THR A 382 -14.43 5.07 35.35
N SER A 383 -14.53 3.80 35.01
CA SER A 383 -15.76 3.22 34.45
C SER A 383 -16.94 3.22 35.45
N GLU A 384 -16.69 3.34 36.75
CA GLU A 384 -17.71 3.27 37.80
C GLU A 384 -17.64 4.42 38.79
N GLY A 385 -17.14 5.57 38.35
CA GLY A 385 -17.13 6.79 39.18
C GLY A 385 -15.81 7.52 39.20
N LEU A 386 -15.68 8.42 40.19
CA LEU A 386 -14.56 9.33 40.35
C LEU A 386 -13.68 8.87 41.55
N ALA A 387 -12.36 8.88 41.37
CA ALA A 387 -11.40 8.62 42.42
C ALA A 387 -10.58 9.86 42.75
N HIS A 388 -10.36 10.15 44.00
CA HIS A 388 -9.45 11.19 44.50
C HIS A 388 -8.22 10.55 45.15
N VAL A 389 -7.04 10.86 44.66
CA VAL A 389 -5.78 10.28 45.10
C VAL A 389 -4.92 11.38 45.73
N VAL A 390 -4.61 11.25 47.02
CA VAL A 390 -3.75 12.15 47.78
C VAL A 390 -2.52 11.37 48.27
N ASN A 391 -1.35 11.80 47.91
CA ASN A 391 -0.09 11.14 48.27
C ASN A 391 -0.09 9.63 47.98
N GLY A 392 -0.66 9.25 46.85
CA GLY A 392 -0.74 7.84 46.39
C GLY A 392 -1.81 6.99 47.09
N VAL A 393 -2.73 7.56 47.84
CA VAL A 393 -3.80 6.86 48.55
C VAL A 393 -5.16 7.37 48.08
N VAL A 394 -6.07 6.43 47.76
CA VAL A 394 -7.43 6.77 47.38
C VAL A 394 -8.21 7.28 48.61
N GLN A 395 -8.76 8.48 48.47
CA GLN A 395 -9.60 9.08 49.51
C GLN A 395 -11.08 8.80 49.18
N ARG A 396 -11.83 8.32 50.16
CA ARG A 396 -13.28 8.18 50.02
C ARG A 396 -13.93 9.58 50.15
N GLN A 397 -14.62 10.01 49.09
CA GLN A 397 -15.33 11.29 49.07
C GLN A 397 -16.78 11.14 49.59
N ARG A 398 -17.26 12.19 50.29
CA ARG A 398 -18.69 12.27 50.62
C ARG A 398 -19.42 12.67 49.32
N GLY A 399 -20.28 11.78 48.80
CA GLY A 399 -21.10 12.08 47.64
C GLY A 399 -20.81 11.15 46.41
N ASP A 400 -19.93 10.15 46.53
CA ASP A 400 -19.62 9.19 45.48
C ASP A 400 -20.86 8.49 44.86
N ALA A 401 -21.99 8.49 45.58
CA ALA A 401 -23.25 7.84 45.17
C ALA A 401 -23.85 8.40 43.88
N LEU A 402 -23.60 9.70 43.56
CA LEU A 402 -24.17 10.34 42.36
C LEU A 402 -23.46 9.98 41.06
N LEU A 403 -22.15 9.67 41.12
CA LEU A 403 -21.36 9.20 39.98
C LEU A 403 -21.04 7.69 40.09
N ALA A 404 -21.50 7.01 41.18
CA ALA A 404 -21.29 5.58 41.33
C ALA A 404 -21.98 4.81 40.21
N GLY A 405 -21.17 4.03 39.44
CA GLY A 405 -21.65 3.33 38.26
C GLY A 405 -21.67 4.17 36.96
N SER A 406 -21.36 5.46 37.03
CA SER A 406 -21.25 6.31 35.85
C SER A 406 -19.82 6.28 35.31
N ARG A 407 -19.68 6.13 34.00
CA ARG A 407 -18.38 6.20 33.33
C ARG A 407 -17.95 7.66 33.16
N VAL A 408 -16.81 8.04 33.73
CA VAL A 408 -16.25 9.40 33.68
C VAL A 408 -15.14 9.46 32.63
N PHE A 409 -15.38 10.18 31.54
CA PHE A 409 -14.47 10.28 30.38
C PHE A 409 -13.55 11.49 30.44
N ALA A 410 -13.97 12.57 31.09
CA ALA A 410 -13.23 13.82 31.12
C ALA A 410 -13.37 14.50 32.46
N LEU A 411 -12.28 15.17 32.87
CA LEU A 411 -12.24 15.99 34.08
C LEU A 411 -11.63 17.35 33.75
N HIS A 412 -12.19 18.40 34.33
CA HIS A 412 -11.66 19.75 34.23
C HIS A 412 -11.92 20.52 35.52
N GLN A 413 -10.93 21.28 36.02
CA GLN A 413 -11.09 22.18 37.18
C GLN A 413 -11.18 23.60 36.70
N ASP A 414 -12.26 24.28 37.06
CA ASP A 414 -12.49 25.70 36.72
C ASP A 414 -11.73 26.68 37.64
N SER A 415 -11.86 27.98 37.36
CA SER A 415 -11.21 29.04 38.13
C SER A 415 -11.65 29.08 39.59
N SER A 416 -12.84 28.62 39.93
CA SER A 416 -13.35 28.54 41.31
C SER A 416 -12.87 27.33 42.10
N GLY A 417 -12.22 26.36 41.45
CA GLY A 417 -11.77 25.09 42.06
C GLY A 417 -12.78 23.95 41.92
N ARG A 418 -13.94 24.19 41.27
CA ARG A 418 -14.96 23.18 41.02
C ARG A 418 -14.45 22.23 39.94
N ILE A 419 -14.70 20.94 40.11
CA ILE A 419 -14.34 19.89 39.18
C ILE A 419 -15.55 19.56 38.32
N TRP A 420 -15.36 19.65 37.01
CA TRP A 420 -16.33 19.32 35.99
C TRP A 420 -16.04 17.89 35.47
N CYS A 421 -17.07 17.05 35.48
CA CYS A 421 -16.98 15.65 35.10
C CYS A 421 -17.82 15.40 33.83
N GLY A 422 -17.17 15.06 32.75
CA GLY A 422 -17.81 14.57 31.54
C GLY A 422 -18.07 13.09 31.65
N THR A 423 -19.33 12.71 31.66
CA THR A 423 -19.73 11.30 31.88
C THR A 423 -20.49 10.74 30.68
N ARG A 424 -20.88 9.47 30.77
CA ARG A 424 -21.75 8.83 29.79
C ARG A 424 -23.15 9.45 29.75
N GLU A 425 -23.57 10.01 30.89
CA GLU A 425 -24.91 10.57 31.11
C GLU A 425 -24.96 12.09 30.96
N GLY A 426 -23.89 12.73 30.55
CA GLY A 426 -23.82 14.20 30.39
C GLY A 426 -22.75 14.85 31.25
N LEU A 427 -22.98 16.12 31.60
CA LEU A 427 -22.08 16.97 32.37
C LEU A 427 -22.46 17.01 33.84
N PHE A 428 -21.52 16.71 34.70
CA PHE A 428 -21.67 16.88 36.16
C PHE A 428 -20.63 17.86 36.69
N SER A 429 -20.98 18.52 37.79
CA SER A 429 -20.07 19.37 38.55
C SER A 429 -19.88 18.83 39.95
N PHE A 430 -18.69 18.96 40.48
CA PHE A 430 -18.33 18.59 41.86
C PHE A 430 -17.55 19.71 42.52
N ASP A 431 -17.99 20.13 43.69
CA ASP A 431 -17.28 21.08 44.53
C ASP A 431 -16.52 20.34 45.63
N PRO A 432 -15.19 20.25 45.57
CA PRO A 432 -14.38 19.55 46.56
C PRO A 432 -14.50 20.17 47.96
N GLY A 433 -14.78 21.51 48.10
CA GLY A 433 -14.87 22.21 49.34
C GLY A 433 -16.16 21.87 50.10
N THR A 434 -17.26 21.74 49.43
CA THR A 434 -18.59 21.46 50.03
C THR A 434 -18.97 19.97 49.91
N GLY A 435 -18.34 19.22 49.00
CA GLY A 435 -18.69 17.84 48.67
C GLY A 435 -19.98 17.70 47.88
N GLN A 436 -20.47 18.79 47.26
CA GLN A 436 -21.73 18.80 46.50
C GLN A 436 -21.51 18.42 45.05
N PHE A 437 -22.36 17.54 44.51
CA PHE A 437 -22.46 17.19 43.11
C PHE A 437 -23.67 17.88 42.46
N GLY A 438 -23.50 18.38 41.24
CA GLY A 438 -24.56 18.89 40.40
C GLY A 438 -24.63 18.14 39.07
N HIS A 439 -25.84 17.88 38.58
CA HIS A 439 -26.04 17.43 37.20
C HIS A 439 -26.49 18.63 36.38
N GLU A 440 -25.68 19.04 35.42
CA GLU A 440 -25.93 20.21 34.61
C GLU A 440 -26.75 19.82 33.38
N THR A 441 -28.03 20.14 33.43
CA THR A 441 -29.01 19.82 32.36
C THR A 441 -29.56 21.09 31.74
N GLY A 442 -29.95 21.04 30.47
CA GLY A 442 -30.56 22.14 29.74
C GLY A 442 -31.08 21.70 28.38
N ASP A 443 -32.01 22.45 27.80
CA ASP A 443 -32.67 22.09 26.54
C ASP A 443 -31.72 21.90 25.37
N GLN A 444 -30.55 22.57 25.39
CA GLN A 444 -29.48 22.43 24.40
C GLN A 444 -28.20 21.78 24.97
N GLY A 445 -28.27 21.21 26.16
CA GLY A 445 -27.15 20.52 26.79
C GLY A 445 -26.91 19.13 26.21
N PRO A 446 -25.74 18.54 26.52
CA PRO A 446 -25.41 17.19 26.05
C PRO A 446 -26.38 16.14 26.64
N GLN A 447 -27.08 15.43 25.77
CA GLN A 447 -28.03 14.39 26.15
C GLN A 447 -27.38 13.01 26.24
N ARG A 448 -26.15 12.92 25.78
CA ARG A 448 -25.30 11.71 25.74
C ARG A 448 -23.95 12.01 26.35
N SER A 449 -22.98 11.12 26.11
CA SER A 449 -21.64 11.23 26.71
C SER A 449 -20.95 12.56 26.41
N VAL A 450 -20.30 13.12 27.43
CA VAL A 450 -19.33 14.20 27.32
C VAL A 450 -17.92 13.58 27.39
N ARG A 451 -17.15 13.71 26.32
CA ARG A 451 -15.88 13.01 26.13
C ARG A 451 -14.65 13.83 26.45
N ALA A 452 -14.71 15.13 26.27
CA ALA A 452 -13.65 16.06 26.67
C ALA A 452 -14.23 17.39 27.13
N ILE A 453 -13.56 18.05 28.08
CA ILE A 453 -13.93 19.36 28.64
C ILE A 453 -12.68 20.22 28.70
N MET A 454 -12.78 21.51 28.36
CA MET A 454 -11.74 22.50 28.58
C MET A 454 -12.32 23.87 28.97
N ALA A 455 -11.49 24.73 29.53
CA ALA A 455 -11.90 26.12 29.81
C ALA A 455 -12.16 26.89 28.49
N ALA A 456 -13.24 27.66 28.44
CA ALA A 456 -13.43 28.69 27.43
C ALA A 456 -12.55 29.92 27.73
N ALA A 457 -12.37 30.80 26.74
CA ALA A 457 -11.58 32.02 26.92
C ALA A 457 -12.17 33.02 27.94
N ASP A 458 -13.44 32.84 28.29
CA ASP A 458 -14.26 33.78 29.08
C ASP A 458 -14.86 33.15 30.35
N ASP A 459 -14.08 32.30 31.05
CA ASP A 459 -14.49 31.56 32.26
C ASP A 459 -15.68 30.58 32.06
N GLY A 460 -16.13 30.34 30.83
CA GLY A 460 -17.07 29.29 30.49
C GLY A 460 -16.37 27.94 30.28
N LEU A 461 -17.14 26.95 29.86
CA LEU A 461 -16.65 25.66 29.47
C LEU A 461 -16.93 25.38 27.99
N GLU A 462 -15.99 24.71 27.37
CA GLU A 462 -16.13 24.06 26.07
C GLU A 462 -16.10 22.58 26.28
N MET A 463 -16.94 21.82 25.58
CA MET A 463 -17.00 20.38 25.70
C MET A 463 -17.41 19.71 24.39
N VAL A 464 -17.03 18.46 24.25
CA VAL A 464 -17.39 17.62 23.10
C VAL A 464 -17.94 16.28 23.57
N GLY A 465 -18.79 15.69 22.76
CA GLY A 465 -19.40 14.41 23.05
C GLY A 465 -20.14 13.79 21.86
N ASP A 466 -20.97 12.80 22.15
CA ASP A 466 -21.67 12.03 21.11
C ASP A 466 -22.76 12.84 20.36
N ASP A 467 -23.05 14.05 20.81
CA ASP A 467 -24.03 14.96 20.19
C ASP A 467 -23.38 16.23 19.57
N GLY A 468 -22.04 16.33 19.53
CA GLY A 468 -21.31 17.44 18.94
C GLY A 468 -20.45 18.23 19.91
N TYR A 469 -20.24 19.50 19.59
CA TYR A 469 -19.52 20.47 20.41
C TYR A 469 -20.52 21.40 21.14
N PHE A 470 -20.21 21.67 22.42
CA PHE A 470 -21.03 22.50 23.26
C PHE A 470 -20.19 23.60 23.94
N THR A 471 -20.78 24.74 24.18
CA THR A 471 -20.28 25.70 25.15
C THR A 471 -21.26 25.82 26.30
N PHE A 472 -20.75 26.01 27.55
CA PHE A 472 -21.56 26.23 28.73
C PHE A 472 -21.15 27.55 29.38
N ARG A 473 -22.06 28.49 29.43
CA ARG A 473 -21.81 29.85 29.93
C ARG A 473 -23.00 30.33 30.74
N ALA A 474 -22.76 30.84 31.97
CA ALA A 474 -23.80 31.39 32.86
C ALA A 474 -25.03 30.45 32.95
N GLY A 475 -24.82 29.14 33.07
CA GLY A 475 -25.90 28.16 33.19
C GLY A 475 -26.62 27.82 31.86
N ARG A 476 -26.14 28.29 30.71
CA ARG A 476 -26.74 28.01 29.39
C ARG A 476 -25.80 27.28 28.50
N PHE A 477 -26.33 26.26 27.79
CA PHE A 477 -25.64 25.55 26.74
C PHE A 477 -25.91 26.20 25.37
N THR A 478 -24.87 26.16 24.51
CA THR A 478 -25.02 26.30 23.06
C THR A 478 -24.37 25.12 22.39
N ARG A 479 -24.94 24.67 21.28
CA ARG A 479 -24.45 23.48 20.54
C ARG A 479 -24.01 23.87 19.15
N VAL A 480 -22.96 23.16 18.66
CA VAL A 480 -22.56 23.17 17.25
C VAL A 480 -22.52 21.71 16.81
N GLY A 481 -23.33 21.39 15.83
CA GLY A 481 -23.43 20.03 15.26
C GLY A 481 -23.04 19.99 13.79
N MET A 482 -23.47 18.93 13.11
CA MET A 482 -23.20 18.77 11.68
C MET A 482 -23.88 19.82 10.81
N ASP A 483 -25.05 20.33 11.24
CA ASP A 483 -25.79 21.36 10.52
C ASP A 483 -25.03 22.71 10.50
N GLU A 484 -24.20 22.96 11.50
CA GLU A 484 -23.31 24.10 11.59
C GLU A 484 -21.93 23.83 11.02
N GLY A 485 -21.68 22.63 10.44
CA GLY A 485 -20.48 22.30 9.69
C GLY A 485 -19.46 21.38 10.40
N LEU A 486 -19.82 20.82 11.58
CA LEU A 486 -18.97 19.83 12.24
C LEU A 486 -18.85 18.57 11.36
N SER A 487 -17.68 17.95 11.33
CA SER A 487 -17.39 16.81 10.44
C SER A 487 -18.18 15.53 10.75
N ASP A 488 -18.58 15.37 12.02
CA ASP A 488 -19.42 14.26 12.52
C ASP A 488 -20.14 14.71 13.79
N HIS A 489 -21.26 14.08 14.12
CA HIS A 489 -21.97 14.32 15.37
C HIS A 489 -21.21 13.78 16.59
N THR A 490 -20.39 12.73 16.41
CA THR A 490 -19.56 12.16 17.46
C THR A 490 -18.24 12.90 17.55
N ALA A 491 -18.15 13.86 18.46
CA ALA A 491 -16.93 14.59 18.77
C ALA A 491 -16.22 13.94 19.98
N LEU A 492 -14.96 13.62 19.82
CA LEU A 492 -14.22 12.76 20.74
C LEU A 492 -13.19 13.51 21.60
N CYS A 493 -12.55 14.50 21.03
CA CYS A 493 -11.47 15.24 21.66
C CYS A 493 -11.43 16.69 21.15
N MET A 494 -10.72 17.55 21.86
CA MET A 494 -10.52 18.94 21.41
C MET A 494 -9.20 19.49 21.94
N VAL A 495 -8.67 20.50 21.22
CA VAL A 495 -7.48 21.23 21.61
C VAL A 495 -7.58 22.69 21.18
N ARG A 496 -6.96 23.59 21.90
CA ARG A 496 -6.81 25.00 21.51
C ARG A 496 -5.43 25.24 20.95
N ASP A 497 -5.35 25.89 19.79
CA ASP A 497 -4.08 26.28 19.19
C ASP A 497 -3.53 27.59 19.77
N ARG A 498 -2.35 28.01 19.32
CA ARG A 498 -1.74 29.28 19.77
C ARG A 498 -2.55 30.52 19.42
N ALA A 499 -3.32 30.49 18.35
CA ALA A 499 -4.22 31.56 17.95
C ALA A 499 -5.56 31.52 18.68
N GLN A 500 -5.69 30.67 19.71
CA GLN A 500 -6.89 30.47 20.52
C GLN A 500 -8.11 29.94 19.74
N ARG A 501 -7.87 29.29 18.58
CA ARG A 501 -8.92 28.59 17.83
C ARG A 501 -9.14 27.21 18.42
N THR A 502 -10.39 26.81 18.55
CA THR A 502 -10.75 25.46 19.03
C THR A 502 -10.77 24.47 17.87
N TRP A 503 -10.02 23.39 18.03
CA TRP A 503 -9.99 22.26 17.12
C TRP A 503 -10.72 21.09 17.76
N VAL A 504 -11.64 20.49 17.03
CA VAL A 504 -12.49 19.37 17.46
C VAL A 504 -12.17 18.15 16.61
N GLY A 505 -11.73 17.07 17.27
CA GLY A 505 -11.55 15.75 16.65
C GLY A 505 -12.85 14.96 16.73
N THR A 506 -13.28 14.43 15.61
CA THR A 506 -14.53 13.68 15.49
C THR A 506 -14.28 12.25 14.96
N ALA A 507 -15.33 11.48 14.83
CA ALA A 507 -15.27 10.16 14.18
C ALA A 507 -14.97 10.25 12.67
N ASN A 508 -15.04 11.44 12.05
CA ASN A 508 -14.84 11.63 10.60
C ASN A 508 -14.02 12.89 10.26
N GLY A 509 -12.92 13.10 10.95
CA GLY A 509 -11.96 14.17 10.69
C GLY A 509 -11.85 15.20 11.80
N VAL A 510 -11.14 16.28 11.52
CA VAL A 510 -10.90 17.38 12.44
C VAL A 510 -11.66 18.62 11.96
N SER A 511 -12.38 19.30 12.86
CA SER A 511 -13.09 20.54 12.60
C SER A 511 -12.45 21.68 13.37
N CYS A 512 -12.13 22.78 12.68
CA CYS A 512 -11.65 24.02 13.29
C CYS A 512 -12.80 25.01 13.39
N LEU A 513 -13.08 25.49 14.60
CA LEU A 513 -14.10 26.51 14.86
C LEU A 513 -13.49 27.89 14.63
N LEU A 514 -13.99 28.59 13.62
CA LEU A 514 -13.57 29.94 13.23
C LEU A 514 -14.71 30.92 13.43
N PRO A 515 -14.43 32.23 13.61
CA PRO A 515 -15.48 33.24 13.62
C PRO A 515 -16.35 33.27 12.34
N SER A 516 -15.79 32.79 11.22
CA SER A 516 -16.46 32.70 9.92
C SER A 516 -17.30 31.44 9.73
N GLY A 517 -17.26 30.47 10.67
CA GLY A 517 -17.91 29.16 10.58
C GLY A 517 -16.95 28.01 10.87
N VAL A 518 -17.41 26.79 10.69
CA VAL A 518 -16.61 25.58 10.94
C VAL A 518 -15.92 25.14 9.66
N ARG A 519 -14.60 24.87 9.76
CA ARG A 519 -13.82 24.29 8.66
C ARG A 519 -13.40 22.87 8.99
N THR A 520 -13.82 21.93 8.16
CA THR A 520 -13.53 20.50 8.30
C THR A 520 -12.33 20.08 7.45
N ILE A 521 -11.47 19.24 8.03
CA ILE A 521 -10.30 18.64 7.41
C ILE A 521 -10.37 17.12 7.60
N ARG A 522 -10.24 16.37 6.50
CA ARG A 522 -10.08 14.91 6.51
C ARG A 522 -8.67 14.55 6.14
N PHE A 523 -8.12 13.53 6.81
CA PHE A 523 -6.72 13.15 6.60
C PHE A 523 -6.54 12.17 5.43
N ALA A 524 -7.53 11.31 5.18
CA ALA A 524 -7.54 10.37 4.08
C ALA A 524 -8.99 9.99 3.71
N ASP A 525 -9.15 9.14 2.70
CA ASP A 525 -10.46 8.60 2.32
C ASP A 525 -10.87 7.36 3.12
N ASP A 526 -10.02 6.90 4.07
CA ASP A 526 -10.30 5.77 4.95
C ASP A 526 -10.84 6.23 6.31
N PHE A 527 -11.68 5.37 6.92
CA PHE A 527 -12.27 5.64 8.23
C PHE A 527 -11.24 5.69 9.35
N GLY A 528 -10.22 4.80 9.30
CA GLY A 528 -9.20 4.71 10.35
C GLY A 528 -8.39 5.97 10.52
N SER A 529 -8.00 6.62 9.43
CA SER A 529 -7.26 7.89 9.43
C SER A 529 -8.10 9.08 9.88
N ASN A 530 -9.42 9.02 9.71
CA ASN A 530 -10.34 10.11 10.06
C ASN A 530 -10.98 9.97 11.45
N TYR A 531 -10.85 8.82 12.12
CA TYR A 531 -11.33 8.64 13.49
C TYR A 531 -10.30 9.20 14.47
N ILE A 532 -10.60 10.38 15.05
CA ILE A 532 -9.63 11.17 15.83
C ILE A 532 -9.76 10.83 17.31
N ASN A 533 -8.86 10.03 17.83
CA ASN A 533 -8.88 9.60 19.22
C ASN A 533 -8.39 10.67 20.20
N PHE A 534 -7.42 11.46 19.82
CA PHE A 534 -6.97 12.62 20.60
C PHE A 534 -6.45 13.75 19.72
N LEU A 535 -6.47 14.96 20.25
CA LEU A 535 -5.76 16.12 19.74
C LEU A 535 -4.89 16.71 20.85
N ARG A 536 -3.62 17.01 20.57
CA ARG A 536 -2.70 17.63 21.52
C ARG A 536 -1.73 18.58 20.82
N SER A 537 -1.53 19.76 21.41
CA SER A 537 -0.51 20.71 20.93
C SER A 537 0.85 20.40 21.57
N ASP A 538 1.93 20.43 20.76
CA ASP A 538 3.31 20.37 21.25
C ASP A 538 3.83 21.77 21.66
N GLU A 539 5.04 21.82 22.26
CA GLU A 539 5.68 23.08 22.66
C GLU A 539 5.92 24.04 21.48
N ALA A 540 6.04 23.52 20.26
CA ALA A 540 6.19 24.31 19.06
C ALA A 540 4.84 24.87 18.54
N GLY A 541 3.70 24.42 19.10
CA GLY A 541 2.34 24.80 18.72
C GLY A 541 1.77 23.99 17.57
N ARG A 542 2.44 22.93 17.14
CA ARG A 542 1.91 21.99 16.16
C ARG A 542 0.89 21.08 16.83
N ILE A 543 -0.13 20.72 16.12
CA ILE A 543 -1.17 19.81 16.59
C ILE A 543 -0.85 18.38 16.17
N TRP A 544 -0.90 17.48 17.15
CA TRP A 544 -0.84 16.04 16.97
C TRP A 544 -2.24 15.44 17.07
N ALA A 545 -2.63 14.67 16.10
CA ALA A 545 -3.88 13.92 16.07
C ALA A 545 -3.56 12.42 16.08
N GLY A 546 -4.03 11.70 17.09
CA GLY A 546 -3.97 10.25 17.16
C GLY A 546 -5.21 9.63 16.52
N THR A 547 -4.99 8.66 15.64
CA THR A 547 -6.05 8.00 14.89
C THR A 547 -5.98 6.48 15.03
N ASN A 548 -6.86 5.74 14.37
CA ASN A 548 -6.76 4.29 14.24
C ASN A 548 -5.81 3.85 13.11
N ASN A 549 -5.19 4.83 12.43
CA ASN A 549 -4.21 4.58 11.36
C ASN A 549 -2.97 5.47 11.51
N GLY A 550 -2.38 5.53 12.71
CA GLY A 550 -1.18 6.28 13.01
C GLY A 550 -1.44 7.68 13.57
N LEU A 551 -0.39 8.51 13.56
CA LEU A 551 -0.43 9.88 14.03
C LEU A 551 -0.38 10.85 12.86
N PHE A 552 -1.16 11.93 12.94
CA PHE A 552 -1.00 13.08 12.06
C PHE A 552 -0.46 14.27 12.86
N ARG A 553 0.50 14.98 12.26
CA ARG A 553 1.07 16.20 12.83
C ARG A 553 0.98 17.33 11.81
N PHE A 554 0.46 18.46 12.21
CA PHE A 554 0.28 19.62 11.34
C PHE A 554 0.44 20.95 12.08
N ASP A 555 0.78 21.97 11.33
CA ASP A 555 0.70 23.36 11.77
C ASP A 555 -0.70 23.90 11.47
N ALA A 556 -1.28 24.62 12.43
CA ALA A 556 -2.67 25.06 12.37
C ALA A 556 -2.97 26.03 11.20
N ASP A 557 -2.04 26.94 10.90
CA ASP A 557 -2.23 27.90 9.81
C ASP A 557 -1.96 27.26 8.45
N SER A 558 -0.92 26.43 8.37
CA SER A 558 -0.55 25.71 7.15
C SER A 558 -1.68 24.79 6.67
N ILE A 559 -2.28 23.99 7.56
CA ILE A 559 -3.35 23.06 7.17
C ILE A 559 -4.66 23.77 6.82
N LEU A 560 -4.89 24.97 7.38
CA LEU A 560 -6.03 25.81 6.99
C LEU A 560 -5.80 26.45 5.61
N ALA A 561 -4.57 26.71 5.21
CA ALA A 561 -4.23 27.19 3.87
C ALA A 561 -4.29 26.06 2.85
N ASP A 562 -3.67 24.93 3.17
CA ASP A 562 -3.62 23.73 2.35
C ASP A 562 -3.88 22.48 3.21
N SER A 563 -4.99 21.80 2.96
CA SER A 563 -5.38 20.59 3.70
C SER A 563 -4.38 19.43 3.54
N SER A 564 -3.47 19.48 2.58
CA SER A 564 -2.39 18.50 2.41
C SER A 564 -1.17 18.78 3.29
N ALA A 565 -1.07 19.98 3.91
CA ALA A 565 0.05 20.39 4.75
C ALA A 565 0.07 19.68 6.11
N ARG A 566 0.25 18.36 6.07
CA ARG A 566 0.29 17.48 7.24
C ARG A 566 1.35 16.40 7.10
N GLN A 567 1.88 15.94 8.22
CA GLN A 567 2.77 14.78 8.27
C GLN A 567 1.99 13.59 8.82
N HIS A 568 1.95 12.49 8.07
CA HIS A 568 1.45 11.19 8.53
C HIS A 568 2.62 10.37 9.10
N VAL A 569 2.47 9.89 10.32
CA VAL A 569 3.46 9.09 11.04
C VAL A 569 2.90 7.68 11.20
N THR A 570 3.62 6.71 10.69
CA THR A 570 3.20 5.31 10.58
C THR A 570 4.24 4.35 11.18
N MET A 571 4.04 3.06 10.99
CA MET A 571 5.04 2.04 11.36
C MET A 571 6.38 2.25 10.65
N SER A 572 6.39 2.83 9.45
CA SER A 572 7.62 3.15 8.71
C SER A 572 8.46 4.24 9.37
N ASP A 573 7.85 5.05 10.23
CA ASP A 573 8.52 6.11 11.03
C ASP A 573 8.97 5.65 12.43
N GLY A 574 8.70 4.39 12.77
CA GLY A 574 9.09 3.80 14.05
C GLY A 574 7.95 3.58 15.06
N LEU A 575 6.70 3.74 14.67
CA LEU A 575 5.58 3.28 15.48
C LEU A 575 5.51 1.74 15.48
N ARG A 576 5.13 1.14 16.59
CA ARG A 576 4.91 -0.31 16.72
C ARG A 576 3.46 -0.73 16.51
N GLY A 577 2.54 0.21 16.60
CA GLY A 577 1.11 0.06 16.31
C GLY A 577 0.53 1.35 15.76
N LEU A 578 -0.58 1.25 15.08
CA LEU A 578 -1.24 2.39 14.43
C LEU A 578 -2.46 2.91 15.20
N GLU A 579 -2.97 2.12 16.14
CA GLU A 579 -4.16 2.45 16.90
C GLU A 579 -3.79 3.17 18.19
N PHE A 580 -4.32 4.37 18.38
CA PHE A 580 -4.11 5.19 19.56
C PHE A 580 -5.36 5.25 20.43
N ASN A 581 -5.17 5.38 21.74
CA ASN A 581 -6.26 5.37 22.71
C ASN A 581 -6.90 6.75 22.87
N LEU A 582 -8.19 6.76 23.18
CA LEU A 582 -8.99 7.98 23.33
C LEU A 582 -8.42 8.90 24.44
N ASN A 583 -8.21 10.17 24.11
CA ASN A 583 -7.66 11.22 24.98
C ASN A 583 -6.32 10.90 25.67
N SER A 584 -5.62 9.85 25.24
CA SER A 584 -4.38 9.36 25.83
C SER A 584 -3.15 10.02 25.19
N ALA A 585 -2.98 11.32 25.44
CA ALA A 585 -1.83 12.08 24.96
C ALA A 585 -1.38 13.12 25.99
N HIS A 586 -0.08 13.24 26.19
CA HIS A 586 0.51 14.20 27.11
C HIS A 586 1.75 14.89 26.50
N ALA A 587 1.78 16.21 26.56
CA ALA A 587 2.96 16.98 26.20
C ALA A 587 3.94 16.98 27.38
N TRP A 588 5.15 16.47 27.15
CA TRP A 588 6.18 16.39 28.17
C TRP A 588 7.28 17.41 27.93
N THR A 589 8.21 17.52 28.84
CA THR A 589 9.31 18.51 28.81
C THR A 589 10.23 18.33 27.60
N HIS A 590 10.85 19.40 27.12
CA HIS A 590 11.82 19.42 26.02
C HIS A 590 11.25 18.93 24.68
N GLY A 591 10.00 19.25 24.37
CA GLY A 591 9.34 18.90 23.11
C GLY A 591 8.99 17.42 22.98
N ARG A 592 9.09 16.65 24.05
CA ARG A 592 8.69 15.25 24.09
C ARG A 592 7.17 15.13 24.20
N MET A 593 6.64 14.06 23.63
CA MET A 593 5.21 13.73 23.69
C MET A 593 5.05 12.26 24.10
N LEU A 594 4.02 11.99 24.87
CA LEU A 594 3.62 10.64 25.25
C LEU A 594 2.23 10.35 24.68
N PHE A 595 2.04 9.15 24.14
CA PHE A 595 0.80 8.71 23.52
C PHE A 595 0.46 7.29 23.99
N GLY A 596 -0.73 7.08 24.51
CA GLY A 596 -1.23 5.73 24.77
C GLY A 596 -1.73 5.10 23.46
N SER A 597 -1.26 3.90 23.19
CA SER A 597 -1.65 3.11 22.03
C SER A 597 -2.16 1.72 22.44
N ALA A 598 -2.73 0.97 21.50
CA ALA A 598 -3.12 -0.42 21.71
C ALA A 598 -1.92 -1.37 21.97
N THR A 599 -0.69 -0.93 21.73
CA THR A 599 0.53 -1.73 21.85
C THR A 599 1.46 -1.27 22.98
N GLY A 600 1.06 -0.28 23.77
CA GLY A 600 1.84 0.29 24.87
C GLY A 600 1.86 1.82 24.90
N LEU A 601 2.72 2.37 25.73
CA LEU A 601 2.94 3.80 25.84
C LEU A 601 4.06 4.23 24.87
N VAL A 602 3.72 5.06 23.92
CA VAL A 602 4.65 5.59 22.90
C VAL A 602 5.21 6.92 23.35
N LEU A 603 6.52 7.00 23.45
CA LEU A 603 7.27 8.25 23.68
C LEU A 603 7.80 8.77 22.34
N PHE A 604 7.40 9.97 21.96
CA PHE A 604 8.09 10.77 20.95
C PHE A 604 9.21 11.57 21.62
N GLN A 605 10.46 11.37 21.21
CA GLN A 605 11.62 11.98 21.85
C GLN A 605 11.86 13.44 21.49
N GLY A 606 11.01 14.03 20.62
CA GLY A 606 11.20 15.41 20.15
C GLY A 606 12.35 15.55 19.13
N SER A 607 12.42 16.68 18.48
CA SER A 607 13.54 17.02 17.58
C SER A 607 14.63 17.75 18.38
N VAL A 608 15.40 17.07 19.18
CA VAL A 608 16.58 17.66 19.86
C VAL A 608 17.87 17.37 19.09
N ILE A 609 17.77 16.81 17.89
CA ILE A 609 18.93 16.78 17.00
C ILE A 609 18.58 17.60 15.76
N PRO A 610 19.19 18.80 15.57
CA PRO A 610 19.19 19.46 14.29
C PRO A 610 19.91 18.51 13.30
N GLY A 611 19.19 17.95 12.33
CA GLY A 611 19.78 17.08 11.31
C GLY A 611 19.07 15.78 11.00
N ILE A 612 17.94 15.43 11.69
CA ILE A 612 17.06 14.31 11.26
C ILE A 612 15.82 14.84 10.51
N HIS A 613 15.84 16.06 10.08
CA HIS A 613 15.16 16.37 8.84
C HIS A 613 16.15 16.00 7.76
N ALA A 614 15.82 14.97 7.11
CA ALA A 614 16.19 14.74 5.74
C ALA A 614 17.52 15.45 5.36
N ALA A 615 18.59 14.74 5.29
CA ALA A 615 19.29 14.85 4.01
C ALA A 615 18.18 15.07 3.01
N ASN A 616 18.14 16.21 2.31
CA ASN A 616 17.12 16.56 1.30
C ASN A 616 16.59 15.28 0.71
N PRO A 617 15.26 15.01 0.75
CA PRO A 617 14.76 13.73 0.29
C PRO A 617 15.38 13.50 -1.08
N THR A 618 16.33 12.61 -1.16
CA THR A 618 16.96 12.29 -2.42
C THR A 618 15.89 11.63 -3.25
N ALA A 619 15.71 12.12 -4.45
CA ALA A 619 14.76 11.49 -5.36
C ALA A 619 15.09 10.00 -5.48
N PRO A 620 14.12 9.10 -5.42
CA PRO A 620 14.35 7.66 -5.52
C PRO A 620 14.97 7.31 -6.88
N GLY A 621 15.88 6.33 -6.91
CA GLY A 621 16.36 5.77 -8.17
C GLY A 621 15.18 5.11 -8.90
N ILE A 622 15.02 5.36 -10.19
CA ILE A 622 13.97 4.75 -11.01
C ILE A 622 14.60 3.93 -12.14
N SER A 623 14.11 2.72 -12.36
CA SER A 623 14.55 1.86 -13.46
C SER A 623 13.38 1.17 -14.14
N ILE A 624 13.51 0.99 -15.47
CA ILE A 624 12.61 0.17 -16.27
C ILE A 624 13.30 -1.20 -16.39
N HIS A 625 12.62 -2.27 -15.98
CA HIS A 625 13.21 -3.62 -15.93
C HIS A 625 12.45 -4.65 -16.76
N GLY A 626 11.34 -4.27 -17.38
CA GLY A 626 10.56 -5.17 -18.21
C GLY A 626 9.77 -4.44 -19.30
N VAL A 627 9.73 -5.06 -20.47
CA VAL A 627 8.81 -4.71 -21.55
C VAL A 627 8.08 -5.98 -21.97
N ARG A 628 6.76 -5.98 -21.87
CA ARG A 628 5.90 -7.12 -22.17
C ARG A 628 4.93 -6.80 -23.28
N SER A 629 4.55 -7.80 -24.04
CA SER A 629 3.43 -7.72 -24.97
C SER A 629 2.23 -8.46 -24.41
N PHE A 630 1.05 -7.84 -24.33
CA PHE A 630 -0.18 -8.43 -23.81
C PHE A 630 -0.05 -9.02 -22.40
N LEU A 631 0.66 -8.36 -21.49
CA LEU A 631 0.91 -8.81 -20.11
C LEU A 631 1.69 -10.13 -19.99
N GLN A 632 2.14 -10.72 -21.10
CA GLN A 632 2.96 -11.92 -21.11
C GLN A 632 4.43 -11.58 -21.36
N PRO A 633 5.37 -12.30 -20.73
CA PRO A 633 6.78 -12.19 -21.07
C PRO A 633 6.96 -12.43 -22.56
N SER A 634 7.62 -11.51 -23.25
CA SER A 634 7.86 -11.63 -24.70
C SER A 634 9.35 -11.84 -24.95
N PHE A 635 9.67 -12.78 -25.84
CA PHE A 635 11.02 -12.94 -26.34
C PHE A 635 11.25 -11.95 -27.49
N TRP A 636 12.01 -10.89 -27.22
CA TRP A 636 12.26 -9.80 -28.16
C TRP A 636 13.45 -10.03 -29.09
N LYS A 637 14.14 -11.17 -28.96
CA LYS A 637 15.44 -11.46 -29.64
C LYS A 637 15.42 -11.22 -31.15
N ASP A 638 14.29 -11.47 -31.80
CA ASP A 638 14.12 -11.29 -33.26
C ASP A 638 13.52 -9.92 -33.63
N GLN A 639 13.24 -9.06 -32.66
CA GLN A 639 12.58 -7.77 -32.83
C GLN A 639 13.36 -6.60 -32.21
N CYS A 640 14.62 -6.80 -31.88
CA CYS A 640 15.52 -5.79 -31.34
C CYS A 640 16.93 -5.96 -31.90
N ASP A 641 17.72 -4.90 -31.82
CA ASP A 641 19.12 -4.93 -32.28
C ASP A 641 19.97 -5.79 -31.34
N SER A 642 19.74 -5.68 -30.03
CA SER A 642 20.40 -6.45 -29.00
C SER A 642 19.54 -6.46 -27.71
N LEU A 643 19.94 -7.30 -26.75
CA LEU A 643 19.41 -7.24 -25.38
C LEU A 643 20.48 -6.66 -24.47
N ASP A 644 20.08 -5.77 -23.58
CA ASP A 644 20.96 -5.31 -22.51
C ASP A 644 21.23 -6.41 -21.46
N ALA A 645 21.91 -6.06 -20.39
CA ALA A 645 22.27 -7.00 -19.33
C ALA A 645 21.03 -7.54 -18.58
N ASP A 646 19.99 -6.74 -18.46
CA ASP A 646 18.72 -7.09 -17.81
C ASP A 646 17.73 -7.82 -18.74
N GLY A 647 18.12 -7.99 -20.01
CA GLY A 647 17.28 -8.61 -21.03
C GLY A 647 16.27 -7.66 -21.64
N LEU A 648 16.42 -6.34 -21.43
CA LEU A 648 15.64 -5.33 -22.12
C LEU A 648 16.08 -5.20 -23.57
N PRO A 649 15.15 -5.07 -24.51
CA PRO A 649 15.48 -4.92 -25.93
C PRO A 649 16.01 -3.51 -26.23
N ILE A 650 17.19 -3.44 -26.83
CA ILE A 650 17.75 -2.22 -27.39
C ILE A 650 17.33 -2.13 -28.86
N GLY A 651 16.83 -0.96 -29.28
CA GLY A 651 16.35 -0.76 -30.64
C GLY A 651 15.12 -1.61 -30.95
N LEU A 652 14.15 -1.68 -30.04
CA LEU A 652 12.94 -2.50 -30.17
C LEU A 652 12.09 -2.06 -31.35
N HIS A 653 11.83 -2.97 -32.27
CA HIS A 653 10.96 -2.82 -33.43
C HIS A 653 9.73 -3.72 -33.27
N VAL A 654 8.57 -3.14 -33.01
CA VAL A 654 7.33 -3.88 -32.80
C VAL A 654 6.50 -3.88 -34.06
N GLY A 655 6.14 -5.07 -34.54
CA GLY A 655 5.24 -5.17 -35.70
C GLY A 655 3.85 -4.60 -35.38
N TYR A 656 3.21 -3.94 -36.36
CA TYR A 656 1.92 -3.28 -36.24
C TYR A 656 0.79 -4.10 -35.59
N ARG A 657 0.84 -5.43 -35.63
CA ARG A 657 -0.16 -6.31 -34.99
C ARG A 657 0.07 -6.53 -33.48
N ARG A 658 1.23 -6.14 -32.95
CA ARG A 658 1.61 -6.32 -31.54
C ARG A 658 1.74 -4.97 -30.84
N HIS A 659 0.78 -4.11 -30.98
CA HIS A 659 0.77 -2.72 -30.50
C HIS A 659 0.18 -2.55 -29.07
N TYR A 660 0.17 -3.60 -28.28
CA TYR A 660 -0.15 -3.59 -26.85
C TYR A 660 1.13 -3.85 -26.07
N LEU A 661 1.66 -2.80 -25.45
CA LEU A 661 2.91 -2.88 -24.69
C LEU A 661 2.66 -2.51 -23.23
N THR A 662 3.30 -3.25 -22.35
CA THR A 662 3.34 -2.95 -20.91
C THR A 662 4.79 -2.78 -20.50
N PHE A 663 5.09 -1.66 -19.84
CA PHE A 663 6.38 -1.33 -19.28
C PHE A 663 6.34 -1.57 -17.78
N ASP A 664 7.25 -2.40 -17.28
CA ASP A 664 7.42 -2.65 -15.85
C ASP A 664 8.58 -1.80 -15.34
N TYR A 665 8.35 -1.09 -14.26
CA TYR A 665 9.32 -0.21 -13.64
C TYR A 665 9.24 -0.28 -12.13
N SER A 666 10.34 0.06 -11.46
CA SER A 666 10.39 0.19 -10.02
C SER A 666 11.33 1.29 -9.59
N ALA A 667 11.03 1.86 -8.44
CA ALA A 667 11.90 2.82 -7.78
C ALA A 667 12.51 2.21 -6.53
N THR A 668 13.78 2.53 -6.26
CA THR A 668 14.44 2.15 -5.02
C THR A 668 14.11 3.15 -3.93
N ALA A 669 13.30 2.72 -2.96
CA ALA A 669 12.96 3.50 -1.77
C ALA A 669 12.84 2.55 -0.58
N PHE A 670 13.66 2.75 0.43
CA PHE A 670 13.72 1.83 1.57
C PHE A 670 13.10 2.42 2.83
N ALA A 671 13.15 3.74 3.00
CA ALA A 671 12.57 4.41 4.15
C ALA A 671 11.04 4.32 4.15
N ARG A 672 10.41 4.67 3.02
CA ARG A 672 8.94 4.67 2.85
C ARG A 672 8.53 4.15 1.48
N PRO A 673 8.74 2.87 1.20
CA PRO A 673 8.47 2.29 -0.11
C PRO A 673 6.98 2.33 -0.50
N GLU A 674 6.08 2.34 0.47
CA GLU A 674 4.63 2.40 0.27
C GLU A 674 4.15 3.79 -0.20
N GLU A 675 4.94 4.84 0.05
CA GLU A 675 4.64 6.23 -0.35
C GLU A 675 5.18 6.59 -1.73
N VAL A 676 5.82 5.65 -2.42
CA VAL A 676 6.34 5.90 -3.77
C VAL A 676 5.18 6.13 -4.73
N ARG A 677 5.28 7.20 -5.49
CA ARG A 677 4.36 7.56 -6.57
C ARG A 677 5.13 7.69 -7.86
N TYR A 678 4.50 7.30 -8.95
CA TYR A 678 5.07 7.32 -10.29
C TYR A 678 4.27 8.28 -11.17
N ARG A 679 4.97 8.98 -12.05
CA ARG A 679 4.38 9.65 -13.21
C ARG A 679 5.06 9.11 -14.45
N TYR A 680 4.30 8.89 -15.49
CA TYR A 680 4.84 8.45 -16.74
C TYR A 680 4.20 9.21 -17.90
N ARG A 681 4.88 9.19 -19.03
CA ARG A 681 4.36 9.70 -20.31
C ARG A 681 4.94 8.87 -21.45
N LEU A 682 4.26 8.92 -22.58
CA LEU A 682 4.74 8.32 -23.82
C LEU A 682 5.02 9.45 -24.83
N VAL A 683 6.27 9.86 -24.92
CA VAL A 683 6.71 10.87 -25.88
C VAL A 683 6.44 10.37 -27.31
N GLY A 684 5.74 11.15 -28.10
CA GLY A 684 5.20 10.76 -29.39
C GLY A 684 3.68 10.47 -29.39
N LEU A 685 3.07 10.36 -28.19
CA LEU A 685 1.61 10.25 -28.02
C LEU A 685 1.11 11.34 -27.05
N ASP A 686 1.67 11.40 -25.84
CA ASP A 686 1.28 12.31 -24.77
C ASP A 686 2.40 13.33 -24.53
N PRO A 687 2.14 14.63 -24.63
CA PRO A 687 3.15 15.66 -24.38
C PRO A 687 3.41 15.86 -22.89
N ASP A 688 2.40 15.66 -22.03
CA ASP A 688 2.43 15.96 -20.61
C ASP A 688 2.55 14.68 -19.75
N TRP A 689 3.01 14.88 -18.50
CA TRP A 689 3.05 13.81 -17.51
C TRP A 689 1.63 13.45 -17.05
N LEU A 690 1.32 12.16 -17.01
CA LEU A 690 0.07 11.66 -16.45
C LEU A 690 0.01 11.88 -14.93
N PRO A 691 -1.19 11.91 -14.32
CA PRO A 691 -1.34 12.04 -12.87
C PRO A 691 -0.55 11.00 -12.09
N PRO A 692 -0.14 11.30 -10.84
CA PRO A 692 0.59 10.35 -10.00
C PRO A 692 -0.19 9.05 -9.78
N THR A 693 0.51 7.91 -9.85
CA THR A 693 -0.03 6.57 -9.60
C THR A 693 0.91 5.77 -8.72
N ASP A 694 0.39 4.77 -8.01
CA ASP A 694 1.15 3.76 -7.28
C ASP A 694 1.43 2.50 -8.11
N ALA A 695 0.84 2.40 -9.32
CA ALA A 695 1.06 1.29 -10.22
C ALA A 695 2.53 1.23 -10.68
N ARG A 696 3.10 0.02 -10.64
CA ARG A 696 4.48 -0.27 -11.03
C ARG A 696 4.61 -0.74 -12.48
N PHE A 697 3.59 -0.52 -13.25
CA PHE A 697 3.55 -0.80 -14.68
C PHE A 697 2.67 0.21 -15.40
N ALA A 698 2.96 0.44 -16.66
CA ALA A 698 2.14 1.25 -17.56
C ALA A 698 1.82 0.45 -18.82
N SER A 699 0.55 0.43 -19.21
CA SER A 699 0.09 -0.33 -20.36
C SER A 699 -0.49 0.61 -21.40
N PHE A 700 -0.03 0.46 -22.63
CA PHE A 700 -0.50 1.21 -23.79
C PHE A 700 -1.08 0.26 -24.82
N SER A 701 -2.29 0.55 -25.27
CA SER A 701 -2.98 -0.24 -26.28
C SER A 701 -3.21 0.56 -27.55
N ASN A 702 -3.20 -0.12 -28.67
CA ASN A 702 -3.54 0.45 -29.98
C ASN A 702 -2.66 1.66 -30.40
N LEU A 703 -1.37 1.57 -30.11
CA LEU A 703 -0.44 2.62 -30.50
C LEU A 703 -0.31 2.69 -32.03
N PRO A 704 -0.41 3.88 -32.64
CA PRO A 704 -0.10 4.10 -34.04
C PRO A 704 1.32 3.69 -34.41
N HIS A 705 1.61 3.53 -35.68
CA HIS A 705 2.97 3.35 -36.14
C HIS A 705 3.78 4.65 -35.96
N GLY A 706 4.99 4.54 -35.40
CA GLY A 706 5.83 5.70 -35.09
C GLY A 706 7.00 5.35 -34.21
N GLN A 707 7.77 6.35 -33.85
CA GLN A 707 8.81 6.27 -32.81
C GLN A 707 8.25 6.81 -31.51
N TYR A 708 8.51 6.10 -30.42
CA TYR A 708 8.03 6.44 -29.10
C TYR A 708 9.15 6.34 -28.08
N THR A 709 9.10 7.17 -27.07
CA THR A 709 9.93 7.05 -25.88
C THR A 709 9.03 7.03 -24.65
N PHE A 710 8.98 5.90 -23.96
CA PHE A 710 8.34 5.79 -22.66
C PHE A 710 9.25 6.41 -21.62
N GLU A 711 8.76 7.36 -20.86
CA GLU A 711 9.47 7.99 -19.75
C GLU A 711 8.68 7.83 -18.46
N VAL A 712 9.40 7.54 -17.37
CA VAL A 712 8.82 7.39 -16.03
C VAL A 712 9.72 8.09 -15.01
N ILE A 713 9.07 8.75 -14.04
CA ILE A 713 9.71 9.39 -12.88
C ILE A 713 9.04 8.89 -11.61
N ALA A 714 9.78 8.93 -10.51
CA ALA A 714 9.28 8.52 -9.20
C ALA A 714 9.56 9.59 -8.15
N ALA A 715 8.70 9.67 -7.14
CA ALA A 715 8.91 10.47 -5.93
C ALA A 715 8.40 9.69 -4.72
N THR A 716 8.94 9.95 -3.54
CA THR A 716 8.47 9.38 -2.28
C THR A 716 7.73 10.46 -1.49
N GLY A 717 6.44 10.23 -1.22
CA GLY A 717 5.56 11.23 -0.60
C GLY A 717 5.56 12.56 -1.37
N ASP A 718 5.78 13.66 -0.67
CA ASP A 718 5.89 15.01 -1.25
C ASP A 718 7.33 15.38 -1.64
N GLY A 719 8.22 14.40 -1.73
CA GLY A 719 9.63 14.59 -2.11
C GLY A 719 9.83 14.98 -3.57
N PRO A 720 11.08 15.30 -3.95
CA PRO A 720 11.40 15.67 -5.34
C PRO A 720 11.24 14.48 -6.28
N TRP A 721 10.80 14.76 -7.50
CA TRP A 721 10.74 13.78 -8.59
C TRP A 721 12.15 13.42 -9.07
N SER A 722 12.36 12.15 -9.38
CA SER A 722 13.61 11.63 -9.94
C SER A 722 13.89 12.18 -11.35
N SER A 723 15.12 12.01 -11.81
CA SER A 723 15.41 12.05 -13.25
C SER A 723 14.60 10.96 -13.98
N PRO A 724 14.15 11.21 -15.22
CA PRO A 724 13.35 10.23 -15.95
C PRO A 724 14.19 9.02 -16.38
N ALA A 725 13.64 7.80 -16.14
CA ALA A 725 14.08 6.61 -16.85
C ALA A 725 13.33 6.55 -18.18
N ALA A 726 14.06 6.29 -19.26
CA ALA A 726 13.53 6.35 -20.61
C ALA A 726 13.77 5.04 -21.37
N PHE A 727 12.78 4.62 -22.15
CA PHE A 727 12.85 3.47 -23.04
C PHE A 727 12.28 3.82 -24.40
N SER A 728 13.13 3.74 -25.44
CA SER A 728 12.73 4.08 -26.81
C SER A 728 12.43 2.83 -27.62
N PHE A 729 11.36 2.90 -28.40
CA PHE A 729 10.94 1.82 -29.29
C PHE A 729 10.25 2.37 -30.55
N ARG A 730 10.11 1.52 -31.54
CA ARG A 730 9.45 1.85 -32.78
C ARG A 730 8.35 0.84 -33.10
N ILE A 731 7.19 1.34 -33.52
CA ILE A 731 6.14 0.51 -34.11
C ILE A 731 6.21 0.64 -35.61
N ASP A 732 6.43 -0.48 -36.29
CA ASP A 732 6.55 -0.51 -37.72
C ASP A 732 5.22 -0.20 -38.41
N PRO A 733 5.27 0.54 -39.52
CA PRO A 733 4.06 0.79 -40.27
C PRO A 733 3.50 -0.53 -40.86
N PRO A 734 2.18 -0.67 -40.92
CA PRO A 734 1.53 -1.82 -41.54
C PRO A 734 1.94 -1.92 -43.02
N TYR A 735 1.94 -3.14 -43.54
CA TYR A 735 2.36 -3.39 -44.93
C TYR A 735 1.62 -2.52 -45.95
N TRP A 736 0.37 -2.16 -45.63
CA TRP A 736 -0.45 -1.31 -46.50
C TRP A 736 -0.05 0.19 -46.44
N ALA A 737 0.70 0.62 -45.43
CA ALA A 737 1.25 1.98 -45.32
C ALA A 737 2.68 2.10 -45.87
N ARG A 738 3.29 0.99 -46.37
CA ARG A 738 4.61 1.00 -46.95
C ARG A 738 4.53 1.45 -48.41
N TRP A 739 5.55 2.16 -48.91
CA TRP A 739 5.59 2.73 -50.28
C TRP A 739 5.35 1.68 -51.37
N TRP A 740 5.87 0.44 -51.18
CA TRP A 740 5.71 -0.63 -52.16
C TRP A 740 4.23 -1.10 -52.24
N PHE A 741 3.44 -1.02 -51.14
CA PHE A 741 2.02 -1.35 -51.19
C PHE A 741 1.22 -0.32 -51.99
N PHE A 742 1.54 0.96 -51.80
CA PHE A 742 0.96 2.04 -52.64
C PHE A 742 1.35 1.88 -54.11
N ALA A 743 2.63 1.50 -54.39
CA ALA A 743 3.07 1.18 -55.73
C ALA A 743 2.28 -0.04 -56.30
N LEU A 744 2.08 -1.06 -55.51
CA LEU A 744 1.29 -2.25 -55.88
C LEU A 744 -0.19 -1.89 -56.12
N CYS A 745 -0.77 -1.04 -55.25
CA CYS A 745 -2.12 -0.50 -55.43
C CYS A 745 -2.22 0.37 -56.69
N ALA A 746 -1.22 1.19 -56.96
CA ALA A 746 -1.16 2.02 -58.20
C ALA A 746 -1.08 1.11 -59.44
N ILE A 747 -0.22 0.07 -59.43
CA ILE A 747 -0.11 -0.90 -60.52
C ILE A 747 -1.43 -1.66 -60.67
N ALA A 748 -2.05 -2.05 -59.54
CA ALA A 748 -3.37 -2.71 -59.56
C ALA A 748 -4.46 -1.79 -60.11
N MET A 749 -4.47 -0.50 -59.70
CA MET A 749 -5.38 0.52 -60.28
C MET A 749 -5.18 0.71 -61.78
N VAL A 750 -3.94 0.82 -62.22
CA VAL A 750 -3.60 0.95 -63.65
C VAL A 750 -4.03 -0.32 -64.39
N SER A 751 -3.76 -1.49 -63.79
CA SER A 751 -4.20 -2.77 -64.38
C SER A 751 -5.71 -2.91 -64.45
N VAL A 752 -6.41 -2.47 -63.37
CA VAL A 752 -7.91 -2.46 -63.35
C VAL A 752 -8.43 -1.41 -64.32
N ALA A 753 -7.83 -0.22 -64.42
CA ALA A 753 -8.20 0.81 -65.38
C ALA A 753 -8.00 0.31 -66.81
N TYR A 754 -6.89 -0.39 -67.07
CA TYR A 754 -6.62 -1.04 -68.37
C TYR A 754 -7.61 -2.17 -68.64
N ALA A 755 -7.88 -3.01 -67.67
CA ALA A 755 -8.89 -4.10 -67.76
C ALA A 755 -10.30 -3.53 -67.94
N ILE A 756 -10.67 -2.46 -67.21
CA ILE A 756 -11.93 -1.74 -67.36
C ILE A 756 -12.01 -1.08 -68.76
N HIS A 757 -10.94 -0.49 -69.23
CA HIS A 757 -10.88 0.08 -70.58
C HIS A 757 -11.08 -1.02 -71.61
N ARG A 758 -10.43 -2.16 -71.45
CA ARG A 758 -10.59 -3.33 -72.36
C ARG A 758 -11.98 -3.97 -72.23
N ILE A 759 -12.53 -4.09 -71.02
CA ILE A 759 -13.88 -4.60 -70.77
C ILE A 759 -14.96 -3.60 -71.24
N ARG A 760 -14.71 -2.27 -71.07
CA ARG A 760 -15.62 -1.23 -71.67
C ARG A 760 -15.64 -1.24 -73.20
N ALA A 761 -14.48 -1.51 -73.82
CA ALA A 761 -14.42 -1.70 -75.30
C ALA A 761 -15.21 -2.98 -75.72
N THR A 762 -15.24 -4.02 -74.88
CA THR A 762 -15.94 -5.28 -75.19
C THR A 762 -17.40 -5.33 -74.67
N ARG A 763 -17.76 -4.48 -73.66
CA ARG A 763 -19.10 -4.53 -73.03
C ARG A 763 -20.09 -3.49 -73.45
N ARG A 764 -19.79 -2.65 -74.40
CA ARG A 764 -20.79 -1.71 -75.03
C ARG A 764 -21.94 -2.42 -75.71
N ALA A 765 -21.89 -3.76 -75.81
CA ALA A 765 -22.94 -4.58 -76.52
C ALA A 765 -23.88 -5.37 -75.58
N ARG A 766 -23.67 -5.39 -74.25
CA ARG A 766 -24.49 -6.26 -73.37
C ARG A 766 -25.06 -5.62 -72.12
N ARG A 767 -25.32 -4.31 -72.07
CA ARG A 767 -25.90 -3.68 -70.89
C ARG A 767 -27.32 -3.22 -71.09
N GLU A 768 -28.29 -3.89 -70.62
CA GLU A 768 -29.55 -3.25 -70.17
C GLU A 768 -30.45 -4.09 -69.24
N LYS A 769 -30.15 -5.35 -68.98
CA LYS A 769 -31.15 -6.21 -68.31
C LYS A 769 -30.85 -6.72 -66.91
N THR A 770 -29.65 -6.47 -66.31
CA THR A 770 -29.29 -7.07 -65.01
C THR A 770 -29.15 -6.10 -63.87
N ARG A 771 -29.46 -4.81 -64.05
CA ARG A 771 -29.11 -3.74 -63.10
C ARG A 771 -30.08 -3.56 -61.91
N GLN A 772 -31.25 -4.12 -61.94
CA GLN A 772 -32.27 -3.83 -60.93
C GLN A 772 -32.37 -4.87 -59.76
N LEU A 773 -31.82 -6.03 -59.90
CA LEU A 773 -31.99 -7.10 -58.89
C LEU A 773 -30.85 -7.19 -57.85
N MET A 774 -29.63 -6.72 -58.18
CA MET A 774 -28.48 -6.87 -57.26
C MET A 774 -28.34 -5.78 -56.18
N LEU A 775 -28.91 -4.62 -56.36
CA LEU A 775 -28.80 -3.51 -55.45
C LEU A 775 -29.65 -3.68 -54.18
N ARG A 776 -30.73 -4.41 -54.29
CA ARG A 776 -31.68 -4.63 -53.21
C ARG A 776 -31.18 -5.63 -52.14
N SER A 777 -30.42 -6.64 -52.55
CA SER A 777 -29.89 -7.66 -51.65
C SER A 777 -28.69 -7.18 -50.81
N ARG A 778 -27.85 -6.31 -51.35
CA ARG A 778 -26.62 -5.90 -50.68
C ARG A 778 -26.82 -4.82 -49.60
N MET A 779 -27.86 -3.99 -49.75
CA MET A 779 -28.20 -3.00 -48.73
C MET A 779 -28.71 -3.66 -47.42
N LEU A 780 -29.47 -4.73 -47.57
CA LEU A 780 -30.05 -5.45 -46.44
C LEU A 780 -28.99 -6.21 -45.59
N GLN A 781 -27.93 -6.72 -46.24
CA GLN A 781 -26.85 -7.43 -45.54
C GLN A 781 -25.94 -6.48 -44.75
N LEU A 782 -25.71 -5.24 -45.24
CA LEU A 782 -24.88 -4.25 -44.55
C LEU A 782 -25.58 -3.65 -43.32
N GLU A 783 -26.92 -3.54 -43.39
CA GLU A 783 -27.72 -3.05 -42.25
C GLU A 783 -27.75 -4.06 -41.09
N GLN A 784 -27.71 -5.35 -41.42
CA GLN A 784 -27.67 -6.42 -40.41
C GLN A 784 -26.29 -6.52 -39.67
N GLN A 785 -25.18 -6.25 -40.38
CA GLN A 785 -23.83 -6.29 -39.78
C GLN A 785 -23.56 -5.09 -38.87
N ALA A 786 -24.13 -3.92 -39.16
CA ALA A 786 -23.99 -2.74 -38.34
C ALA A 786 -24.72 -2.84 -36.99
N LEU A 787 -25.82 -3.62 -36.97
CA LEU A 787 -26.61 -3.85 -35.75
C LEU A 787 -25.96 -4.81 -34.76
N ASN A 788 -25.01 -5.64 -35.19
CA ASN A 788 -24.36 -6.64 -34.32
C ASN A 788 -23.15 -6.11 -33.56
N ALA A 789 -22.69 -4.89 -33.80
CA ALA A 789 -21.39 -4.37 -33.33
C ALA A 789 -21.38 -3.70 -31.93
N ASN A 790 -22.50 -3.65 -31.23
CA ASN A 790 -22.60 -2.90 -29.96
C ASN A 790 -22.54 -3.79 -28.73
N MET A 791 -21.36 -4.30 -28.38
CA MET A 791 -21.13 -4.75 -26.99
C MET A 791 -21.03 -3.54 -26.07
N ASN A 792 -21.83 -3.54 -25.01
CA ASN A 792 -21.91 -2.46 -24.04
C ASN A 792 -20.58 -2.30 -23.28
N ARG A 793 -19.70 -1.38 -23.75
CA ARG A 793 -18.40 -1.09 -23.15
C ARG A 793 -18.52 -0.70 -21.67
N HIS A 794 -19.57 0.01 -21.31
CA HIS A 794 -19.83 0.49 -19.97
C HIS A 794 -20.01 -0.64 -18.94
N PHE A 795 -20.67 -1.73 -19.32
CA PHE A 795 -20.83 -2.91 -18.46
C PHE A 795 -19.48 -3.57 -18.16
N VAL A 796 -18.61 -3.70 -19.15
CA VAL A 796 -17.26 -4.28 -18.97
C VAL A 796 -16.43 -3.47 -18.00
N PHE A 797 -16.39 -2.15 -18.13
CA PHE A 797 -15.69 -1.27 -17.21
C PHE A 797 -16.26 -1.32 -15.79
N ASN A 798 -17.57 -1.35 -15.65
CA ASN A 798 -18.23 -1.42 -14.36
C ASN A 798 -17.97 -2.74 -13.63
N ALA A 799 -17.93 -3.85 -14.35
CA ALA A 799 -17.59 -5.15 -13.78
C ALA A 799 -16.13 -5.21 -13.32
N LEU A 800 -15.20 -4.68 -14.12
CA LEU A 800 -13.78 -4.59 -13.75
C LEU A 800 -13.56 -3.72 -12.49
N ASN A 801 -14.24 -2.58 -12.40
CA ASN A 801 -14.20 -1.71 -11.22
C ASN A 801 -14.75 -2.42 -9.97
N SER A 802 -15.79 -3.23 -10.11
CA SER A 802 -16.36 -4.01 -9.00
C SER A 802 -15.40 -5.10 -8.52
N ILE A 803 -14.71 -5.77 -9.44
CA ILE A 803 -13.67 -6.75 -9.12
C ILE A 803 -12.52 -6.06 -8.38
N GLN A 804 -12.04 -4.91 -8.89
CA GLN A 804 -10.98 -4.12 -8.27
C GLN A 804 -11.37 -3.64 -6.86
N PHE A 805 -12.61 -3.24 -6.67
CA PHE A 805 -13.14 -2.83 -5.37
C PHE A 805 -13.06 -3.98 -4.33
N HIS A 806 -13.42 -5.21 -4.70
CA HIS A 806 -13.35 -6.37 -3.83
C HIS A 806 -11.91 -6.86 -3.59
N ILE A 807 -11.03 -6.73 -4.57
CA ILE A 807 -9.60 -7.01 -4.43
C ILE A 807 -8.97 -6.06 -3.41
N ASN A 808 -9.26 -4.76 -3.53
CA ASN A 808 -8.72 -3.73 -2.63
C ASN A 808 -9.21 -3.89 -1.17
N ARG A 809 -10.38 -4.50 -0.96
CA ARG A 809 -10.92 -4.85 0.35
C ARG A 809 -10.43 -6.18 0.91
N GLN A 810 -9.52 -6.86 0.21
CA GLN A 810 -9.00 -8.19 0.55
C GLN A 810 -10.09 -9.30 0.60
N ASP A 811 -11.26 -9.05 0.07
CA ASP A 811 -12.34 -10.04 -0.06
C ASP A 811 -12.12 -10.92 -1.31
N ARG A 812 -11.13 -11.79 -1.19
CA ARG A 812 -10.73 -12.69 -2.28
C ARG A 812 -11.84 -13.62 -2.73
N ALA A 813 -12.70 -14.05 -1.82
CA ALA A 813 -13.79 -14.97 -2.13
C ALA A 813 -14.88 -14.32 -3.01
N THR A 814 -15.24 -13.08 -2.72
CA THR A 814 -16.22 -12.33 -3.50
C THR A 814 -15.62 -11.83 -4.82
N ALA A 815 -14.38 -11.36 -4.83
CA ALA A 815 -13.67 -10.98 -6.06
C ALA A 815 -13.55 -12.16 -7.03
N SER A 816 -13.20 -13.35 -6.55
CA SER A 816 -13.08 -14.56 -7.37
C SER A 816 -14.44 -15.02 -7.93
N ARG A 817 -15.49 -15.01 -7.11
CA ARG A 817 -16.85 -15.34 -7.57
C ARG A 817 -17.36 -14.35 -8.62
N TYR A 818 -17.10 -13.06 -8.40
CA TYR A 818 -17.48 -12.02 -9.35
C TYR A 818 -16.73 -12.19 -10.68
N LEU A 819 -15.41 -12.39 -10.62
CA LEU A 819 -14.56 -12.62 -11.80
C LEU A 819 -15.01 -13.87 -12.57
N THR A 820 -15.30 -14.97 -11.87
CA THR A 820 -15.73 -16.22 -12.50
C THR A 820 -17.09 -16.05 -13.20
N SER A 821 -18.04 -15.38 -12.56
CA SER A 821 -19.36 -15.11 -13.14
C SER A 821 -19.26 -14.14 -14.33
N PHE A 822 -18.40 -13.13 -14.23
CA PHE A 822 -18.14 -12.19 -15.32
C PHE A 822 -17.50 -12.88 -16.53
N ALA A 823 -16.45 -13.69 -16.31
CA ALA A 823 -15.80 -14.45 -17.36
C ALA A 823 -16.78 -15.42 -18.07
N LYS A 824 -17.68 -16.05 -17.29
CA LYS A 824 -18.72 -16.96 -17.82
C LYS A 824 -19.75 -16.20 -18.69
N LEU A 825 -20.17 -15.01 -18.24
CA LEU A 825 -21.08 -14.16 -19.01
C LEU A 825 -20.44 -13.65 -20.30
N ILE A 826 -19.19 -13.17 -20.23
CA ILE A 826 -18.45 -12.70 -21.42
C ILE A 826 -18.30 -13.83 -22.46
N ARG A 827 -17.92 -15.02 -22.02
CA ARG A 827 -17.81 -16.17 -22.91
C ARG A 827 -19.16 -16.49 -23.60
N LYS A 828 -20.25 -16.58 -22.82
CA LYS A 828 -21.60 -16.80 -23.39
C LYS A 828 -22.06 -15.67 -24.32
N ASN A 829 -21.65 -14.44 -24.08
CA ASN A 829 -21.94 -13.32 -24.98
C ASN A 829 -21.13 -13.39 -26.29
N LEU A 830 -19.87 -13.83 -26.21
CA LEU A 830 -19.04 -14.08 -27.40
C LEU A 830 -19.57 -15.24 -28.24
N ASP A 831 -19.94 -16.35 -27.60
CA ASP A 831 -20.51 -17.51 -28.26
C ASP A 831 -21.84 -17.13 -28.96
N ALA A 832 -22.70 -16.36 -28.31
CA ALA A 832 -23.95 -15.87 -28.86
C ALA A 832 -23.79 -14.85 -30.01
N SER A 833 -22.69 -14.13 -30.06
CA SER A 833 -22.40 -13.17 -31.13
C SER A 833 -22.02 -13.84 -32.46
N GLN A 834 -21.71 -15.15 -32.46
CA GLN A 834 -21.35 -15.94 -33.64
C GLN A 834 -22.57 -16.61 -34.33
N SER A 835 -23.73 -16.57 -33.68
CA SER A 835 -24.95 -17.13 -34.23
C SER A 835 -26.06 -16.09 -34.38
N ASP A 836 -26.80 -16.12 -35.49
CA ASP A 836 -27.88 -15.17 -35.78
C ASP A 836 -29.08 -15.33 -34.83
N THR A 837 -29.29 -16.52 -34.28
CA THR A 837 -30.38 -16.83 -33.35
C THR A 837 -29.91 -17.73 -32.23
N THR A 838 -30.55 -17.60 -31.06
CA THR A 838 -30.33 -18.40 -29.84
C THR A 838 -31.67 -18.97 -29.36
N THR A 839 -31.66 -19.94 -28.45
CA THR A 839 -32.90 -20.44 -27.82
C THR A 839 -33.31 -19.50 -26.67
N LEU A 840 -34.59 -19.48 -26.34
CA LEU A 840 -35.12 -18.75 -25.21
C LEU A 840 -34.46 -19.23 -23.89
N ALA A 841 -34.19 -20.53 -23.76
CA ALA A 841 -33.48 -21.09 -22.60
C ALA A 841 -32.08 -20.52 -22.43
N GLU A 842 -31.29 -20.44 -23.52
CA GLU A 842 -29.95 -19.86 -23.52
C GLU A 842 -29.96 -18.35 -23.22
N GLU A 843 -30.97 -17.62 -23.75
CA GLU A 843 -31.15 -16.20 -23.48
C GLU A 843 -31.52 -15.95 -22.02
N LEU A 844 -32.42 -16.75 -21.42
CA LEU A 844 -32.78 -16.64 -20.01
C LEU A 844 -31.62 -17.02 -19.08
N GLU A 845 -30.84 -18.05 -19.39
CA GLU A 845 -29.65 -18.40 -18.65
C GLU A 845 -28.60 -17.27 -18.66
N ARG A 846 -28.48 -16.59 -19.80
CA ARG A 846 -27.58 -15.42 -19.95
C ARG A 846 -28.05 -14.22 -19.14
N LEU A 847 -29.39 -13.99 -19.17
CA LEU A 847 -30.00 -12.95 -18.34
C LEU A 847 -29.87 -13.23 -16.86
N GLU A 848 -29.96 -14.48 -16.44
CA GLU A 848 -29.75 -14.86 -15.03
C GLU A 848 -28.31 -14.58 -14.59
N LEU A 849 -27.32 -14.88 -15.41
CA LEU A 849 -25.92 -14.54 -15.15
C LEU A 849 -25.72 -13.04 -15.06
N TYR A 850 -26.34 -12.27 -15.94
CA TYR A 850 -26.30 -10.81 -15.93
C TYR A 850 -26.95 -10.25 -14.65
N LEU A 851 -28.15 -10.68 -14.33
CA LEU A 851 -28.88 -10.27 -13.13
C LEU A 851 -28.14 -10.62 -11.85
N LYS A 852 -27.50 -11.78 -11.80
CA LYS A 852 -26.67 -12.22 -10.68
C LYS A 852 -25.45 -11.32 -10.49
N LEU A 853 -24.83 -10.87 -11.57
CA LEU A 853 -23.71 -9.92 -11.51
C LEU A 853 -24.16 -8.54 -11.02
N GLU A 854 -25.27 -8.01 -11.57
CA GLU A 854 -25.80 -6.72 -11.11
C GLU A 854 -26.35 -6.80 -9.67
N HIS A 855 -26.95 -7.93 -9.29
CA HIS A 855 -27.39 -8.16 -7.91
C HIS A 855 -26.21 -8.24 -6.92
N MET A 856 -25.09 -8.85 -7.30
CA MET A 856 -23.87 -8.81 -6.49
C MET A 856 -23.30 -7.41 -6.34
N ARG A 857 -23.55 -6.52 -7.32
CA ARG A 857 -23.11 -5.13 -7.31
C ARG A 857 -23.98 -4.24 -6.45
N PHE A 858 -25.30 -4.45 -6.48
CA PHE A 858 -26.30 -3.59 -5.84
C PHE A 858 -27.10 -4.30 -4.74
N LYS A 859 -26.44 -5.17 -3.99
CA LYS A 859 -26.95 -6.19 -3.03
C LYS A 859 -28.36 -5.99 -2.44
N ASP A 860 -28.71 -4.79 -2.02
CA ASP A 860 -29.96 -4.53 -1.30
C ASP A 860 -30.97 -3.70 -2.12
N LYS A 861 -30.64 -3.40 -3.37
CA LYS A 861 -31.45 -2.51 -4.20
C LYS A 861 -32.55 -3.22 -4.97
N PHE A 862 -32.35 -4.46 -5.37
CA PHE A 862 -33.39 -5.19 -6.10
C PHE A 862 -33.34 -6.70 -5.87
N ARG A 863 -34.49 -7.33 -6.06
CA ARG A 863 -34.64 -8.77 -6.21
C ARG A 863 -35.06 -9.09 -7.63
N TYR A 864 -34.85 -10.29 -8.07
CA TYR A 864 -35.34 -10.74 -9.36
C TYR A 864 -35.89 -12.14 -9.31
N THR A 865 -36.83 -12.43 -10.21
CA THR A 865 -37.37 -13.74 -10.42
C THR A 865 -37.45 -14.05 -11.93
N ILE A 866 -37.04 -15.25 -12.30
CA ILE A 866 -37.21 -15.74 -13.68
C ILE A 866 -38.04 -17.02 -13.57
N THR A 867 -39.19 -17.00 -14.21
CA THR A 867 -40.12 -18.14 -14.22
C THR A 867 -40.50 -18.53 -15.63
N VAL A 868 -40.52 -19.82 -15.89
CA VAL A 868 -40.98 -20.38 -17.16
C VAL A 868 -42.14 -21.33 -16.84
N ASP A 869 -43.30 -21.06 -17.40
CA ASP A 869 -44.47 -21.88 -17.16
C ASP A 869 -44.27 -23.32 -17.67
N ALA A 870 -44.86 -24.31 -16.98
CA ALA A 870 -44.70 -25.72 -17.28
C ALA A 870 -45.14 -26.11 -18.70
N GLY A 871 -45.90 -25.26 -19.37
CA GLY A 871 -46.37 -25.44 -20.78
C GLY A 871 -45.42 -24.89 -21.84
N VAL A 872 -44.29 -24.27 -21.45
CA VAL A 872 -43.33 -23.62 -22.38
C VAL A 872 -42.02 -24.40 -22.41
N ASP A 873 -41.73 -25.03 -23.57
CA ASP A 873 -40.38 -25.57 -23.84
C ASP A 873 -39.49 -24.45 -24.41
N ALA A 874 -38.73 -23.83 -23.52
CA ALA A 874 -37.82 -22.70 -23.84
C ALA A 874 -36.70 -23.07 -24.84
N ASN A 875 -36.41 -24.37 -25.05
CA ASN A 875 -35.42 -24.82 -26.02
C ASN A 875 -35.93 -24.82 -27.47
N GLN A 876 -37.24 -24.86 -27.67
CA GLN A 876 -37.85 -24.84 -29.00
C GLN A 876 -38.19 -23.43 -29.50
N VAL A 877 -38.13 -22.41 -28.63
CA VAL A 877 -38.38 -21.01 -29.00
C VAL A 877 -37.07 -20.34 -29.42
N ARG A 878 -36.95 -19.92 -30.66
CA ARG A 878 -35.77 -19.23 -31.15
C ARG A 878 -35.99 -17.72 -31.28
N LEU A 879 -35.00 -16.94 -30.90
CA LEU A 879 -34.99 -15.49 -30.98
C LEU A 879 -33.57 -14.97 -31.32
N PRO A 880 -33.43 -13.75 -31.87
CA PRO A 880 -32.13 -13.13 -32.06
C PRO A 880 -31.39 -12.97 -30.73
N ALA A 881 -30.11 -13.29 -30.73
CA ALA A 881 -29.28 -13.19 -29.51
C ALA A 881 -29.30 -11.78 -28.93
N MET A 882 -29.28 -11.65 -27.60
CA MET A 882 -29.29 -10.38 -26.82
C MET A 882 -30.56 -9.53 -27.04
N MET A 883 -31.70 -10.16 -27.37
CA MET A 883 -32.93 -9.41 -27.62
C MET A 883 -33.63 -8.98 -26.32
N LEU A 884 -33.55 -9.77 -25.25
CA LEU A 884 -34.25 -9.51 -24.01
C LEU A 884 -33.40 -8.61 -23.06
N GLN A 885 -32.10 -8.69 -23.16
CA GLN A 885 -31.17 -8.03 -22.26
C GLN A 885 -31.36 -6.50 -22.16
N PRO A 886 -31.54 -5.73 -23.26
CA PRO A 886 -31.73 -4.27 -23.17
C PRO A 886 -32.94 -3.83 -22.35
N TYR A 887 -34.00 -4.66 -22.31
CA TYR A 887 -35.19 -4.36 -21.52
C TYR A 887 -34.95 -4.60 -20.03
N VAL A 888 -34.24 -5.66 -19.67
CA VAL A 888 -33.82 -5.95 -18.29
C VAL A 888 -32.83 -4.91 -17.77
N GLU A 889 -31.88 -4.51 -18.62
CA GLU A 889 -30.97 -3.40 -18.30
C GLU A 889 -31.75 -2.11 -18.00
N ASN A 890 -32.73 -1.80 -18.82
CA ASN A 890 -33.57 -0.62 -18.65
C ASN A 890 -34.40 -0.67 -17.36
N SER A 891 -34.96 -1.83 -17.02
CA SER A 891 -35.70 -2.04 -15.77
C SER A 891 -34.83 -1.81 -14.54
N ILE A 892 -33.58 -2.26 -14.53
CA ILE A 892 -32.67 -2.06 -13.43
C ILE A 892 -32.22 -0.61 -13.37
N TRP A 893 -31.62 -0.09 -14.44
CA TRP A 893 -30.92 1.20 -14.41
C TRP A 893 -31.87 2.41 -14.38
N HIS A 894 -33.02 2.32 -15.06
CA HIS A 894 -33.97 3.42 -15.19
C HIS A 894 -35.27 3.20 -14.42
N GLY A 895 -35.59 1.97 -14.07
CA GLY A 895 -36.75 1.64 -13.26
C GLY A 895 -36.41 1.64 -11.78
N ILE A 896 -35.50 0.77 -11.36
CA ILE A 896 -35.31 0.43 -9.95
C ILE A 896 -34.23 1.25 -9.25
N LEU A 897 -33.06 1.45 -9.88
CA LEU A 897 -31.96 2.16 -9.22
C LEU A 897 -32.31 3.58 -8.75
N PRO A 898 -33.16 4.36 -9.46
CA PRO A 898 -33.57 5.69 -9.03
C PRO A 898 -34.63 5.70 -7.92
N MET A 899 -35.30 4.59 -7.59
CA MET A 899 -36.33 4.55 -6.55
C MET A 899 -35.74 4.47 -5.14
N GLU A 900 -36.48 4.97 -4.16
CA GLU A 900 -36.16 4.76 -2.74
C GLU A 900 -36.69 3.39 -2.31
N GLY A 901 -35.80 2.52 -1.81
CA GLY A 901 -36.15 1.17 -1.34
C GLY A 901 -35.62 0.05 -2.24
N GLN A 902 -36.13 -1.15 -2.05
CA GLN A 902 -35.78 -2.37 -2.79
C GLN A 902 -36.85 -2.67 -3.83
N GLY A 903 -36.47 -2.77 -5.10
CA GLY A 903 -37.38 -3.10 -6.19
C GLY A 903 -37.29 -4.57 -6.60
N HIS A 904 -38.15 -4.98 -7.51
CA HIS A 904 -38.24 -6.33 -8.05
C HIS A 904 -38.35 -6.33 -9.57
N VAL A 905 -37.53 -7.14 -10.22
CA VAL A 905 -37.66 -7.46 -11.65
C VAL A 905 -38.18 -8.86 -11.80
N ALA A 906 -39.29 -9.02 -12.48
CA ALA A 906 -39.87 -10.31 -12.80
C ALA A 906 -39.80 -10.58 -14.32
N ILE A 907 -39.26 -11.73 -14.69
CA ILE A 907 -39.24 -12.21 -16.08
C ILE A 907 -40.03 -13.51 -16.13
N THR A 908 -41.11 -13.49 -16.85
CA THR A 908 -42.02 -14.66 -16.96
C THR A 908 -42.20 -15.04 -18.43
N ALA A 909 -41.96 -16.31 -18.75
CA ALA A 909 -42.25 -16.84 -20.06
C ALA A 909 -43.47 -17.76 -19.95
N ALA A 910 -44.52 -17.43 -20.64
CA ALA A 910 -45.80 -18.16 -20.62
C ALA A 910 -46.33 -18.41 -22.07
N SER A 911 -47.21 -19.37 -22.21
CA SER A 911 -47.91 -19.58 -23.51
C SER A 911 -48.82 -18.39 -23.83
N ALA A 912 -48.73 -17.87 -25.04
CA ALA A 912 -49.59 -16.79 -25.51
C ALA A 912 -51.03 -17.25 -25.75
N LEU A 913 -51.97 -16.31 -25.82
CA LEU A 913 -53.37 -16.60 -26.18
C LEU A 913 -53.50 -17.10 -27.63
N GLU A 914 -52.57 -16.70 -28.51
CA GLU A 914 -52.49 -17.25 -29.88
C GLU A 914 -51.74 -18.59 -29.84
N PRO A 915 -52.31 -19.70 -30.36
CA PRO A 915 -51.60 -20.99 -30.36
C PRO A 915 -50.29 -20.92 -31.16
N GLY A 916 -49.23 -21.54 -30.63
CA GLY A 916 -47.90 -21.56 -31.27
C GLY A 916 -47.02 -20.31 -30.97
N ARG A 917 -47.36 -19.54 -29.97
CA ARG A 917 -46.56 -18.40 -29.54
C ARG A 917 -46.27 -18.47 -28.04
N VAL A 918 -45.16 -17.90 -27.66
CA VAL A 918 -44.72 -17.72 -26.27
C VAL A 918 -44.60 -16.22 -26.00
N VAL A 919 -45.12 -15.74 -24.87
CA VAL A 919 -44.97 -14.37 -24.38
C VAL A 919 -43.91 -14.34 -23.30
N VAL A 920 -42.88 -13.59 -23.54
CA VAL A 920 -41.92 -13.22 -22.49
C VAL A 920 -42.33 -11.87 -21.94
N ARG A 921 -42.66 -11.85 -20.68
CA ARG A 921 -43.09 -10.66 -19.94
C ARG A 921 -41.97 -10.23 -19.01
N ILE A 922 -41.51 -9.01 -19.16
CA ILE A 922 -40.51 -8.37 -18.31
C ILE A 922 -41.18 -7.24 -17.55
N GLU A 923 -41.19 -7.34 -16.25
CA GLU A 923 -41.83 -6.36 -15.36
C GLU A 923 -40.88 -5.88 -14.30
N ASP A 924 -40.98 -4.62 -13.98
CA ASP A 924 -40.36 -4.03 -12.77
C ASP A 924 -41.40 -3.24 -11.97
N ASP A 925 -41.13 -3.04 -10.71
CA ASP A 925 -41.88 -2.19 -9.79
C ASP A 925 -41.19 -0.83 -9.55
N GLY A 926 -40.38 -0.40 -10.49
CA GLY A 926 -39.60 0.82 -10.46
C GLY A 926 -40.42 2.11 -10.60
N ILE A 927 -39.76 3.21 -10.90
CA ILE A 927 -40.39 4.54 -10.99
C ILE A 927 -41.36 4.72 -12.17
N GLY A 928 -41.40 3.78 -13.09
CA GLY A 928 -42.26 3.80 -14.30
C GLY A 928 -41.71 4.64 -15.44
N VAL A 929 -42.34 4.48 -16.63
CA VAL A 929 -41.86 5.04 -17.91
C VAL A 929 -41.91 6.58 -17.90
N GLU A 930 -43.03 7.18 -17.46
CA GLU A 930 -43.22 8.63 -17.51
C GLU A 930 -42.25 9.36 -16.59
N GLN A 931 -42.03 8.84 -15.38
CA GLN A 931 -41.14 9.46 -14.42
C GLN A 931 -39.67 9.27 -14.81
N SER A 932 -39.32 8.14 -15.39
CA SER A 932 -38.01 7.88 -15.96
C SER A 932 -37.66 8.81 -17.13
N GLN A 933 -38.66 9.13 -17.97
CA GLN A 933 -38.49 10.07 -19.10
C GLN A 933 -38.34 11.53 -18.59
N ARG A 934 -39.07 11.93 -17.55
CA ARG A 934 -38.93 13.27 -16.94
C ARG A 934 -37.56 13.46 -16.26
N ALA A 935 -37.00 12.42 -15.67
CA ALA A 935 -35.65 12.44 -15.08
C ALA A 935 -34.53 12.55 -16.14
N LYS A 936 -34.81 12.18 -17.38
CA LYS A 936 -33.86 12.25 -18.53
C LYS A 936 -33.72 13.65 -19.15
N SER A 937 -34.63 14.60 -18.89
CA SER A 937 -34.60 15.94 -19.52
C SER A 937 -33.45 16.86 -19.02
N GLY A 938 -32.49 16.35 -18.23
CA GLY A 938 -31.41 17.13 -17.64
C GLY A 938 -29.97 16.60 -17.83
N VAL A 939 -29.75 15.42 -18.41
CA VAL A 939 -28.39 14.85 -18.56
C VAL A 939 -28.29 14.08 -19.88
N GLU A 940 -27.32 14.45 -20.72
CA GLU A 940 -26.89 13.73 -21.92
C GLU A 940 -26.43 12.30 -21.60
N ASN A 941 -27.34 11.33 -21.70
CA ASN A 941 -27.01 9.90 -21.72
C ASN A 941 -27.81 9.19 -22.82
N ASP A 942 -27.32 9.34 -24.05
CA ASP A 942 -27.95 8.91 -25.32
C ASP A 942 -27.79 7.40 -25.61
N HIS A 943 -27.09 6.64 -24.75
CA HIS A 943 -26.66 5.28 -25.10
C HIS A 943 -27.69 4.16 -24.84
N ILE A 944 -28.67 4.34 -23.98
CA ILE A 944 -29.57 3.23 -23.56
C ILE A 944 -30.90 3.28 -24.30
N SER A 945 -31.39 4.44 -24.74
CA SER A 945 -32.49 4.56 -25.69
C SER A 945 -32.20 3.82 -27.01
N ARG A 946 -30.97 3.84 -27.46
CA ARG A 946 -30.49 3.13 -28.68
C ARG A 946 -30.60 1.62 -28.57
N GLY A 947 -30.41 0.99 -27.42
CA GLY A 947 -30.51 -0.46 -27.24
C GLY A 947 -31.93 -0.99 -27.55
N ILE A 948 -32.94 -0.31 -27.03
CA ILE A 948 -34.36 -0.66 -27.29
C ILE A 948 -34.76 -0.38 -28.75
N GLU A 949 -34.33 0.75 -29.32
CA GLU A 949 -34.59 1.08 -30.73
C GLU A 949 -33.95 0.08 -31.69
N ILE A 950 -32.71 -0.32 -31.40
CA ILE A 950 -31.98 -1.32 -32.17
C ILE A 950 -32.72 -2.68 -32.12
N THR A 951 -33.19 -3.07 -30.93
CA THR A 951 -33.91 -4.33 -30.75
C THR A 951 -35.25 -4.34 -31.47
N LYS A 952 -36.01 -3.24 -31.42
CA LYS A 952 -37.26 -3.08 -32.21
C LYS A 952 -36.98 -3.05 -33.72
N GLY A 953 -35.94 -2.33 -34.14
CA GLY A 953 -35.51 -2.30 -35.55
C GLY A 953 -35.14 -3.69 -36.09
N ARG A 954 -34.42 -4.52 -35.28
CA ARG A 954 -34.10 -5.91 -35.64
C ARG A 954 -35.36 -6.76 -35.79
N ALA A 955 -36.33 -6.66 -34.90
CA ALA A 955 -37.62 -7.37 -35.02
C ALA A 955 -38.39 -6.96 -36.26
N ASP A 956 -38.42 -5.67 -36.63
CA ASP A 956 -39.10 -5.16 -37.83
C ASP A 956 -38.44 -5.59 -39.14
N VAL A 957 -37.06 -5.60 -39.15
CA VAL A 957 -36.31 -6.11 -40.33
C VAL A 957 -36.56 -7.59 -40.55
N LEU A 958 -36.55 -8.41 -39.45
CA LEU A 958 -36.79 -9.83 -39.53
C LEU A 958 -38.23 -10.16 -40.00
N ARG A 959 -39.21 -9.34 -39.57
CA ARG A 959 -40.60 -9.45 -40.03
C ARG A 959 -40.73 -9.08 -41.51
N ARG A 960 -40.06 -8.02 -41.98
CA ARG A 960 -40.07 -7.64 -43.41
C ARG A 960 -39.41 -8.64 -44.35
N LEU A 961 -38.45 -9.41 -43.80
CA LEU A 961 -37.77 -10.49 -44.51
C LEU A 961 -38.54 -11.82 -44.47
N GLU A 962 -39.69 -11.85 -43.80
CA GLU A 962 -40.52 -13.07 -43.55
C GLU A 962 -39.74 -14.20 -42.84
N LEU A 963 -38.68 -13.83 -42.09
CA LEU A 963 -37.84 -14.81 -41.38
C LEU A 963 -38.42 -15.20 -40.02
N THR A 964 -38.97 -14.24 -39.28
CA THR A 964 -39.69 -14.46 -38.02
C THR A 964 -40.71 -13.36 -37.73
N ASP A 965 -41.86 -13.69 -37.13
CA ASP A 965 -42.87 -12.71 -36.67
C ASP A 965 -42.77 -12.48 -35.18
N ILE A 966 -41.74 -11.72 -34.77
CA ILE A 966 -41.54 -11.27 -33.39
C ILE A 966 -42.29 -9.95 -33.19
N ARG A 967 -43.15 -9.90 -32.14
CA ARG A 967 -43.90 -8.69 -31.79
C ARG A 967 -43.42 -8.19 -30.41
N ILE A 968 -43.16 -6.89 -30.30
CA ILE A 968 -42.70 -6.26 -29.06
C ILE A 968 -43.68 -5.14 -28.73
N ASP A 969 -44.35 -5.28 -27.58
CA ASP A 969 -45.24 -4.28 -27.02
C ASP A 969 -44.62 -3.72 -25.70
N GLY A 970 -44.39 -2.47 -25.66
CA GLY A 970 -43.75 -1.79 -24.52
C GLY A 970 -42.41 -1.14 -24.87
N PRO A 971 -41.69 -0.61 -23.89
CA PRO A 971 -42.08 -0.48 -22.46
C PRO A 971 -43.25 0.47 -22.23
N ARG A 972 -44.20 0.05 -21.37
CA ARG A 972 -45.36 0.85 -20.95
C ARG A 972 -45.54 0.79 -19.43
N GLU A 973 -46.31 1.70 -18.87
CA GLU A 973 -46.64 1.67 -17.46
C GLU A 973 -47.49 0.46 -17.11
N ARG A 974 -47.27 -0.15 -15.94
CA ARG A 974 -48.06 -1.26 -15.42
C ARG A 974 -49.47 -0.78 -15.07
N SER A 975 -50.50 -1.35 -15.70
CA SER A 975 -51.88 -0.91 -15.49
C SER A 975 -52.35 -1.30 -14.09
N GLN A 976 -53.07 -0.33 -13.43
CA GLN A 976 -53.60 -0.49 -12.08
C GLN A 976 -54.78 -1.48 -12.08
N THR A 977 -54.64 -2.58 -11.36
CA THR A 977 -55.76 -3.35 -10.84
C THR A 977 -55.51 -3.52 -9.34
N THR A 978 -56.43 -2.90 -8.55
CA THR A 978 -56.59 -2.91 -7.08
C THR A 978 -55.51 -2.14 -6.24
N SER A 979 -56.00 -1.08 -5.65
CA SER A 979 -55.73 -0.39 -4.36
C SER A 979 -54.35 -0.43 -3.70
N GLU A 980 -53.24 -0.32 -4.42
CA GLU A 980 -51.96 0.19 -3.93
C GLU A 980 -51.19 0.78 -5.12
N ARG A 981 -50.72 2.03 -4.99
CA ARG A 981 -49.90 2.72 -6.00
C ARG A 981 -48.54 2.00 -6.23
N GLN A 982 -48.54 0.84 -6.87
CA GLN A 982 -47.27 0.26 -7.39
C GLN A 982 -47.07 0.81 -8.82
N ARG A 983 -46.14 1.77 -8.95
CA ARG A 983 -45.61 2.18 -10.24
C ARG A 983 -44.68 1.09 -10.76
N GLY A 984 -44.40 1.05 -12.05
CA GLY A 984 -43.47 0.12 -12.64
C GLY A 984 -43.64 0.04 -14.15
N THR A 985 -42.78 -0.74 -14.80
CA THR A 985 -42.76 -0.90 -16.25
C THR A 985 -43.09 -2.34 -16.64
N ILE A 986 -43.77 -2.52 -17.76
CA ILE A 986 -43.99 -3.81 -18.37
C ILE A 986 -43.62 -3.80 -19.86
N VAL A 987 -42.99 -4.87 -20.29
CA VAL A 987 -42.70 -5.16 -21.69
C VAL A 987 -43.16 -6.58 -22.02
N LEU A 988 -43.86 -6.73 -23.10
CA LEU A 988 -44.34 -8.00 -23.62
C LEU A 988 -43.67 -8.30 -24.96
N ILE A 989 -43.05 -9.45 -25.08
CA ILE A 989 -42.35 -9.90 -26.28
C ILE A 989 -42.96 -11.25 -26.69
N GLU A 990 -43.66 -11.23 -27.81
CA GLU A 990 -44.27 -12.43 -28.37
C GLU A 990 -43.33 -13.08 -29.39
N LEU A 991 -43.02 -14.33 -29.14
CA LEU A 991 -42.10 -15.14 -29.92
C LEU A 991 -42.84 -16.32 -30.56
N PRO A 992 -42.64 -16.61 -31.84
CA PRO A 992 -43.21 -17.80 -32.45
C PRO A 992 -42.47 -19.06 -32.00
N VAL A 993 -43.23 -20.16 -31.70
CA VAL A 993 -42.63 -21.47 -31.49
C VAL A 993 -42.42 -22.09 -32.90
N GLN A 994 -41.15 -22.30 -33.25
CA GLN A 994 -40.84 -22.99 -34.51
C GLN A 994 -41.32 -24.44 -34.42
N GLN A 995 -42.39 -24.75 -35.09
CA GLN A 995 -42.72 -26.16 -35.41
C GLN A 995 -41.65 -26.68 -36.37
N ALA A 996 -41.15 -27.90 -36.14
CA ALA A 996 -40.20 -28.56 -37.02
C ALA A 996 -40.77 -28.60 -38.44
N VAL A 997 -40.22 -27.76 -39.33
CA VAL A 997 -40.52 -27.85 -40.76
C VAL A 997 -39.80 -29.06 -41.29
N THR A 998 -40.53 -30.16 -41.45
CA THR A 998 -40.14 -31.31 -42.26
C THR A 998 -39.96 -30.82 -43.68
N ASN A 999 -38.78 -30.94 -44.23
CA ASN A 999 -38.34 -31.04 -45.62
C ASN A 999 -39.27 -30.54 -46.73
N ARG A 1000 -38.90 -29.42 -47.32
CA ARG A 1000 -39.06 -29.24 -48.79
C ARG A 1000 -38.12 -28.10 -49.27
N VAL A 1001 -36.87 -28.42 -49.60
CA VAL A 1001 -36.11 -27.87 -50.72
C VAL A 1001 -35.08 -28.94 -51.11
N GLU A 1002 -35.47 -29.89 -51.91
CA GLU A 1002 -34.57 -30.53 -52.85
C GLU A 1002 -34.36 -29.57 -54.02
N GLY A 1003 -33.13 -29.38 -54.40
CA GLY A 1003 -32.76 -28.86 -55.69
C GLY A 1003 -31.96 -27.53 -55.62
N LEU A 1004 -30.67 -27.64 -55.38
CA LEU A 1004 -29.62 -26.96 -56.11
C LEU A 1004 -28.27 -27.29 -55.45
N GLN A 1005 -27.83 -28.52 -55.68
CA GLN A 1005 -26.42 -28.89 -55.56
C GLN A 1005 -25.73 -28.47 -56.86
N THR A 1006 -24.75 -27.62 -56.76
CA THR A 1006 -23.61 -27.59 -57.69
C THR A 1006 -22.37 -27.84 -56.89
N PRO A 1007 -21.48 -28.69 -57.32
CA PRO A 1007 -20.32 -29.12 -56.59
C PRO A 1007 -19.22 -28.08 -56.69
N LEU A 1008 -18.54 -27.83 -55.59
CA LEU A 1008 -17.23 -27.18 -55.60
C LEU A 1008 -16.23 -28.21 -55.09
N ASP A 1009 -15.43 -28.62 -56.06
CA ASP A 1009 -14.27 -29.48 -55.91
C ASP A 1009 -13.18 -28.85 -55.00
N ASP A 1010 -12.57 -29.75 -54.27
CA ASP A 1010 -11.16 -29.84 -53.82
C ASP A 1010 -10.29 -28.57 -53.83
N TYR A 1011 -9.93 -28.16 -52.63
CA TYR A 1011 -8.56 -27.70 -52.37
C TYR A 1011 -8.12 -28.17 -50.98
N THR A 1012 -7.39 -29.26 -50.97
CA THR A 1012 -6.49 -29.66 -49.88
C THR A 1012 -5.38 -28.62 -49.73
N PHE A 1013 -5.21 -28.12 -48.51
CA PHE A 1013 -3.96 -27.47 -48.08
C PHE A 1013 -3.27 -28.36 -47.07
N ASP A 1014 -2.07 -28.77 -47.47
CA ASP A 1014 -1.08 -29.50 -46.72
C ASP A 1014 -0.35 -28.56 -45.73
N PRO A 1015 -0.10 -28.97 -44.50
CA PRO A 1015 0.67 -28.15 -43.55
C PRO A 1015 2.15 -28.50 -43.62
N SER A 1016 2.95 -27.53 -43.95
CA SER A 1016 4.39 -27.52 -43.64
C SER A 1016 4.77 -26.15 -43.08
#